data_a9f093c1362e97d8108c25d85ebf8068
#
_entry.id   a9f093c1362e97d8108c25d85ebf8068
#
_cell.length_a   1.000
_cell.length_b   1.000
_cell.length_c   1.000
_cell.angle_alpha   90.00
_cell.angle_beta   90.00
_cell.angle_gamma   90.00
#
_symmetry.space_group_name_H-M   'P 1'
#
loop_
_entity.id
_entity.type
_entity.pdbx_description
1 polymer ?
#
loop_
_entity_poly.entity_id
_entity_poly.type
_entity_poly.pdbx_seq_one_letter_code
_entity_poly.pdbx_strand_id
1 'polypeptide(L)'
;MAPADRELIARLLSAPLEEVLAEARARRDARPGPFTPARMTYSPKVFIPLTRLCADVCHYCTFATTPSRLEAPYLSPEEVLEIARAGAAAGCKEALFTLGDAPERRYAAARDWLAEHGFARTIDYVRHCAELVLKETGLLPHVNAGVLEEDDYLMLRPVAASCGLMLESVSERLLEKGGAHHGSPDKVPALRLASLEAAGRARVPMTSGILIGIGETAEERIASLIALRDVHLAHGHLQEVIVQNFCPKPGTKMAEAPEATEADFLRVVAAARIVLPDEVSVQAPPNLNDERLVELIDAGIDDWGGISPVTADHVNPEAPWPEIARLEAICAKAGRPLVERLTIYPRFLATDDAGWIDPKLRPAILKLSDAEGLGRDSRWSPGVADPAPGTPALPLGRAYDGPATPELHRILDRAAGGNELSVAEIAGLFATRGSQAQAVIAAADALRRETRGDTVTYVINRNINYTNICTHSCSFCAFSKTSSKGGLRDKPYNLDLEEIADRAREAVAKGATEVCLQGGIHPTYTGKTYSSIVRAVKDACPDLHVHAFSPLEVTQGAMTLGVTVSDYLLRLKDEGLGSLPGTAAEILHDDIRRQICPDKLTSDEWLGVVRDAHKVGLPTTSTIMYGHLERPEHWAHHLLALRRLQGETGGFTEF
;
A
#
# COMPACT_ATOMS: atom_id res chain seq x y z
N MET A 1 -15.14 21.94 -30.07
CA MET A 1 -14.21 22.58 -29.10
C MET A 1 -14.76 23.93 -28.67
N ALA A 2 -14.83 24.16 -27.36
CA ALA A 2 -15.34 25.41 -26.79
C ALA A 2 -14.42 26.62 -27.12
N PRO A 3 -14.93 27.87 -27.12
CA PRO A 3 -14.08 29.06 -27.33
C PRO A 3 -12.93 29.16 -26.32
N ALA A 4 -13.20 28.90 -25.03
CA ALA A 4 -12.20 28.90 -23.97
C ALA A 4 -11.06 27.89 -24.20
N ASP A 5 -11.36 26.74 -24.76
CA ASP A 5 -10.35 25.73 -25.10
C ASP A 5 -9.44 26.19 -26.23
N ARG A 6 -9.99 26.89 -27.23
CA ARG A 6 -9.19 27.49 -28.31
C ARG A 6 -8.24 28.57 -27.80
N GLU A 7 -8.71 29.41 -26.86
CA GLU A 7 -7.87 30.40 -26.21
C GLU A 7 -6.78 29.74 -25.36
N LEU A 8 -7.10 28.67 -24.63
CA LEU A 8 -6.13 27.90 -23.85
C LEU A 8 -5.05 27.29 -24.74
N ILE A 9 -5.44 26.66 -25.87
CA ILE A 9 -4.49 26.10 -26.84
C ILE A 9 -3.56 27.21 -27.36
N ALA A 10 -4.13 28.34 -27.83
CA ALA A 10 -3.35 29.44 -28.37
C ALA A 10 -2.35 29.99 -27.34
N ARG A 11 -2.78 30.14 -26.07
CA ARG A 11 -1.93 30.58 -24.96
C ARG A 11 -0.77 29.59 -24.72
N LEU A 12 -1.08 28.30 -24.57
CA LEU A 12 -0.08 27.27 -24.25
C LEU A 12 0.97 27.10 -25.36
N LEU A 13 0.60 27.39 -26.61
CA LEU A 13 1.50 27.32 -27.75
C LEU A 13 2.33 28.60 -27.92
N SER A 14 1.77 29.77 -27.64
CA SER A 14 2.45 31.08 -27.86
C SER A 14 3.27 31.56 -26.67
N ALA A 15 2.96 31.13 -25.44
CA ALA A 15 3.70 31.52 -24.25
C ALA A 15 5.16 31.01 -24.28
N PRO A 16 6.13 31.75 -23.70
CA PRO A 16 7.48 31.24 -23.48
C PRO A 16 7.47 29.90 -22.73
N LEU A 17 8.34 28.98 -23.11
CA LEU A 17 8.38 27.64 -22.51
C LEU A 17 8.55 27.71 -20.99
N GLU A 18 9.43 28.58 -20.51
CA GLU A 18 9.70 28.75 -19.08
C GLU A 18 8.46 29.18 -18.27
N GLU A 19 7.59 29.98 -18.84
CA GLU A 19 6.32 30.37 -18.20
C GLU A 19 5.35 29.20 -18.08
N VAL A 20 5.25 28.37 -19.13
CA VAL A 20 4.40 27.18 -19.15
C VAL A 20 4.93 26.14 -18.15
N LEU A 21 6.24 25.93 -18.08
CA LEU A 21 6.88 25.05 -17.09
C LEU A 21 6.67 25.56 -15.64
N ALA A 22 6.79 26.87 -15.41
CA ALA A 22 6.59 27.46 -14.09
C ALA A 22 5.12 27.30 -13.62
N GLU A 23 4.15 27.52 -14.52
CA GLU A 23 2.72 27.31 -14.23
C GLU A 23 2.43 25.84 -13.91
N ALA A 24 2.98 24.91 -14.69
CA ALA A 24 2.79 23.47 -14.46
C ALA A 24 3.38 23.02 -13.11
N ARG A 25 4.58 23.49 -12.76
CA ARG A 25 5.18 23.24 -11.44
C ARG A 25 4.31 23.79 -10.32
N ALA A 26 3.90 25.04 -10.41
CA ALA A 26 3.08 25.68 -9.39
C ALA A 26 1.77 24.91 -9.19
N ARG A 27 1.12 24.48 -10.27
CA ARG A 27 -0.13 23.70 -10.21
C ARG A 27 0.07 22.33 -9.58
N ARG A 28 1.12 21.60 -9.96
CA ARG A 28 1.46 20.33 -9.33
C ARG A 28 1.71 20.49 -7.83
N ASP A 29 2.45 21.54 -7.44
CA ASP A 29 2.88 21.75 -6.06
C ASP A 29 1.76 22.28 -5.16
N ALA A 30 0.75 22.92 -5.74
CA ALA A 30 -0.44 23.42 -5.04
C ALA A 30 -1.52 22.35 -4.80
N ARG A 31 -1.32 21.11 -5.25
CA ARG A 31 -2.31 20.02 -5.09
C ARG A 31 -2.69 19.84 -3.62
N PRO A 32 -3.99 19.82 -3.29
CA PRO A 32 -4.43 19.65 -1.92
C PRO A 32 -4.20 18.21 -1.42
N GLY A 33 -3.56 18.10 -0.27
CA GLY A 33 -3.42 16.86 0.46
C GLY A 33 -2.80 17.14 1.81
N PRO A 34 -3.53 16.97 2.93
CA PRO A 34 -3.02 17.31 4.26
C PRO A 34 -1.84 16.45 4.73
N PHE A 35 -1.50 15.40 3.99
CA PHE A 35 -0.44 14.45 4.35
C PHE A 35 0.46 14.06 3.17
N THR A 36 0.36 14.73 2.04
CA THR A 36 1.19 14.42 0.88
C THR A 36 2.44 15.31 0.90
N PRO A 37 3.60 14.83 1.39
CA PRO A 37 4.84 15.41 0.91
C PRO A 37 4.81 15.33 -0.61
N ALA A 38 5.32 16.35 -1.28
CA ALA A 38 5.53 16.31 -2.71
C ALA A 38 6.32 15.04 -3.05
N ARG A 39 5.67 14.06 -3.68
CA ARG A 39 6.27 12.74 -3.99
C ARG A 39 6.18 12.43 -5.48
N MET A 40 7.03 11.54 -5.95
CA MET A 40 6.92 10.89 -7.25
C MET A 40 6.47 9.45 -7.03
N THR A 41 5.59 8.95 -7.90
CA THR A 41 5.14 7.56 -7.81
C THR A 41 5.61 6.72 -9.01
N TYR A 42 5.67 5.39 -8.80
CA TYR A 42 5.90 4.40 -9.85
C TYR A 42 5.21 3.09 -9.48
N SER A 43 4.95 2.22 -10.45
CA SER A 43 4.41 0.89 -10.23
C SER A 43 5.42 -0.18 -10.62
N PRO A 44 5.93 -1.01 -9.68
CA PRO A 44 6.73 -2.17 -10.02
C PRO A 44 5.83 -3.24 -10.65
N LYS A 45 6.08 -3.56 -11.92
CA LYS A 45 5.23 -4.45 -12.69
C LYS A 45 6.00 -5.45 -13.53
N VAL A 46 5.30 -6.49 -13.94
CA VAL A 46 5.76 -7.43 -14.95
C VAL A 46 4.88 -7.30 -16.18
N PHE A 47 5.49 -7.29 -17.37
CA PHE A 47 4.78 -7.19 -18.64
C PHE A 47 4.52 -8.58 -19.22
N ILE A 48 3.26 -8.89 -19.50
CA ILE A 48 2.81 -10.17 -20.07
C ILE A 48 2.35 -9.92 -21.51
N PRO A 49 3.19 -10.21 -22.52
CA PRO A 49 2.84 -10.01 -23.94
C PRO A 49 1.95 -11.14 -24.45
N LEU A 50 0.69 -11.20 -23.99
CA LEU A 50 -0.21 -12.34 -24.17
C LEU A 50 -0.35 -12.77 -25.64
N THR A 51 -0.39 -11.81 -26.57
CA THR A 51 -0.29 -12.05 -28.03
C THR A 51 0.37 -10.87 -28.70
N ARG A 52 1.22 -11.16 -29.68
CA ARG A 52 1.83 -10.18 -30.57
C ARG A 52 1.11 -10.07 -31.90
N LEU A 53 0.02 -10.81 -32.11
CA LEU A 53 -0.87 -10.62 -33.24
C LEU A 53 -1.78 -9.41 -33.00
N CYS A 54 -2.00 -8.57 -33.98
CA CYS A 54 -2.79 -7.35 -33.88
C CYS A 54 -3.63 -7.10 -35.12
N ALA A 55 -4.86 -6.65 -34.98
CA ALA A 55 -5.68 -6.23 -36.09
C ALA A 55 -5.14 -4.95 -36.75
N ASP A 56 -4.50 -4.07 -35.96
CA ASP A 56 -3.89 -2.82 -36.40
C ASP A 56 -2.54 -3.00 -37.12
N VAL A 57 -2.15 -1.96 -37.85
CA VAL A 57 -0.86 -1.86 -38.58
C VAL A 57 -0.25 -0.48 -38.40
N CYS A 58 -0.06 -0.07 -37.15
CA CYS A 58 0.53 1.22 -36.83
C CYS A 58 1.95 1.32 -37.38
N HIS A 59 2.25 2.40 -38.10
CA HIS A 59 3.49 2.54 -38.89
C HIS A 59 4.75 2.66 -38.01
N TYR A 60 4.62 2.92 -36.71
CA TYR A 60 5.70 3.06 -35.75
C TYR A 60 5.88 1.82 -34.83
N CYS A 61 4.96 0.84 -34.93
CA CYS A 61 4.91 -0.26 -33.97
C CYS A 61 5.86 -1.41 -34.34
N THR A 62 6.70 -1.84 -33.42
CA THR A 62 7.56 -3.02 -33.53
C THR A 62 7.04 -4.24 -32.75
N PHE A 63 6.01 -4.04 -31.92
CA PHE A 63 5.43 -5.11 -31.11
C PHE A 63 4.61 -6.10 -31.95
N ALA A 64 3.78 -5.58 -32.84
CA ALA A 64 2.92 -6.40 -33.67
C ALA A 64 3.72 -7.24 -34.71
N THR A 65 3.31 -8.50 -34.89
CA THR A 65 3.94 -9.43 -35.84
C THR A 65 2.89 -10.28 -36.56
N THR A 66 3.35 -11.17 -37.45
CA THR A 66 2.48 -12.07 -38.23
C THR A 66 2.52 -13.49 -37.67
N PRO A 67 1.47 -14.32 -37.87
CA PRO A 67 1.43 -15.70 -37.38
C PRO A 67 2.64 -16.55 -37.77
N SER A 68 3.18 -16.33 -38.97
CA SER A 68 4.33 -17.10 -39.50
C SER A 68 5.66 -16.87 -38.75
N ARG A 69 5.69 -15.87 -37.85
CA ARG A 69 6.88 -15.51 -37.04
C ARG A 69 6.71 -15.86 -35.55
N LEU A 70 5.62 -16.50 -35.20
CA LEU A 70 5.32 -16.92 -33.83
C LEU A 70 5.24 -18.44 -33.75
N GLU A 71 5.65 -19.01 -32.64
CA GLU A 71 5.49 -20.43 -32.30
C GLU A 71 4.01 -20.75 -32.05
N ALA A 72 3.34 -19.86 -31.31
CA ALA A 72 1.90 -19.92 -31.04
C ALA A 72 1.25 -18.53 -31.13
N PRO A 73 -0.04 -18.43 -31.49
CA PRO A 73 -0.76 -17.16 -31.56
C PRO A 73 -0.86 -16.42 -30.21
N TYR A 74 -0.92 -17.15 -29.10
CA TYR A 74 -1.01 -16.65 -27.74
C TYR A 74 -0.04 -17.38 -26.83
N LEU A 75 0.41 -16.74 -25.75
CA LEU A 75 1.07 -17.45 -24.65
C LEU A 75 0.10 -18.43 -24.02
N SER A 76 0.59 -19.60 -23.63
CA SER A 76 -0.16 -20.57 -22.83
C SER A 76 -0.37 -20.07 -21.40
N PRO A 77 -1.34 -20.63 -20.64
CA PRO A 77 -1.51 -20.30 -19.23
C PRO A 77 -0.23 -20.54 -18.38
N GLU A 78 0.53 -21.57 -18.70
CA GLU A 78 1.78 -21.91 -18.03
C GLU A 78 2.85 -20.85 -18.26
N GLU A 79 3.04 -20.38 -19.50
CA GLU A 79 3.97 -19.30 -19.83
C GLU A 79 3.58 -17.99 -19.15
N VAL A 80 2.28 -17.67 -19.11
CA VAL A 80 1.74 -16.50 -18.39
C VAL A 80 2.08 -16.59 -16.90
N LEU A 81 1.86 -17.74 -16.26
CA LEU A 81 2.15 -17.94 -14.85
C LEU A 81 3.65 -17.94 -14.55
N GLU A 82 4.49 -18.43 -15.45
CA GLU A 82 5.96 -18.37 -15.30
C GLU A 82 6.43 -16.92 -15.20
N ILE A 83 5.99 -16.07 -16.16
CA ILE A 83 6.30 -14.64 -16.16
C ILE A 83 5.76 -13.95 -14.89
N ALA A 84 4.51 -14.25 -14.51
CA ALA A 84 3.88 -13.64 -13.35
C ALA A 84 4.58 -14.03 -12.04
N ARG A 85 4.97 -15.32 -11.87
CA ARG A 85 5.72 -15.79 -10.70
C ARG A 85 7.10 -15.16 -10.59
N ALA A 86 7.80 -14.99 -11.72
CA ALA A 86 9.07 -14.27 -11.74
C ALA A 86 8.89 -12.80 -11.29
N GLY A 87 7.83 -12.12 -11.73
CA GLY A 87 7.48 -10.78 -11.30
C GLY A 87 7.17 -10.73 -9.80
N ALA A 88 6.35 -11.63 -9.29
CA ALA A 88 6.02 -11.71 -7.87
C ALA A 88 7.27 -11.96 -7.00
N ALA A 89 8.15 -12.85 -7.43
CA ALA A 89 9.43 -13.13 -6.75
C ALA A 89 10.36 -11.90 -6.72
N ALA A 90 10.31 -11.06 -7.76
CA ALA A 90 11.06 -9.80 -7.82
C ALA A 90 10.39 -8.64 -7.07
N GLY A 91 9.25 -8.86 -6.40
CA GLY A 91 8.54 -7.85 -5.61
C GLY A 91 7.58 -6.98 -6.41
N CYS A 92 7.26 -7.33 -7.66
CA CYS A 92 6.20 -6.65 -8.41
C CYS A 92 4.85 -6.81 -7.71
N LYS A 93 3.97 -5.83 -7.93
CA LYS A 93 2.59 -5.85 -7.42
C LYS A 93 1.55 -5.82 -8.54
N GLU A 94 2.00 -5.58 -9.76
CA GLU A 94 1.16 -5.46 -10.96
C GLU A 94 1.60 -6.45 -12.04
N ALA A 95 0.63 -7.06 -12.72
CA ALA A 95 0.81 -7.80 -13.95
C ALA A 95 0.11 -7.05 -15.08
N LEU A 96 0.89 -6.42 -15.96
CA LEU A 96 0.38 -5.71 -17.11
C LEU A 96 0.22 -6.65 -18.30
N PHE A 97 -1.01 -6.94 -18.69
CA PHE A 97 -1.33 -7.63 -19.92
C PHE A 97 -1.21 -6.66 -21.10
N THR A 98 -0.14 -6.79 -21.86
CA THR A 98 0.12 -6.05 -23.09
C THR A 98 -0.12 -6.97 -24.28
N LEU A 99 -0.95 -6.57 -25.22
CA LEU A 99 -1.30 -7.41 -26.35
C LEU A 99 -1.69 -6.61 -27.59
N GLY A 100 -1.70 -7.27 -28.75
CA GLY A 100 -2.27 -6.70 -29.97
C GLY A 100 -3.80 -6.67 -29.91
N ASP A 101 -4.38 -5.64 -30.50
CA ASP A 101 -5.82 -5.40 -30.49
C ASP A 101 -6.55 -6.44 -31.35
N ALA A 102 -7.53 -7.12 -30.76
CA ALA A 102 -8.50 -8.05 -31.38
C ALA A 102 -7.96 -8.85 -32.58
N PRO A 103 -6.87 -9.62 -32.46
CA PRO A 103 -6.22 -10.30 -33.58
C PRO A 103 -7.13 -11.29 -34.31
N GLU A 104 -8.14 -11.83 -33.66
CA GLU A 104 -9.15 -12.70 -34.23
C GLU A 104 -9.96 -12.04 -35.35
N ARG A 105 -10.04 -10.71 -35.36
CA ARG A 105 -10.68 -9.97 -36.49
C ARG A 105 -9.89 -10.12 -37.81
N ARG A 106 -8.57 -10.29 -37.71
CA ARG A 106 -7.65 -10.29 -38.83
C ARG A 106 -7.11 -11.68 -39.18
N TYR A 107 -6.72 -12.48 -38.18
CA TYR A 107 -5.99 -13.72 -38.38
C TYR A 107 -6.81 -14.97 -38.06
N ALA A 108 -6.87 -15.91 -39.02
CA ALA A 108 -7.47 -17.23 -38.83
C ALA A 108 -6.77 -17.99 -37.69
N ALA A 109 -5.43 -17.95 -37.66
CA ALA A 109 -4.65 -18.61 -36.63
C ALA A 109 -5.06 -18.19 -35.17
N ALA A 110 -5.43 -16.93 -35.00
CA ALA A 110 -5.94 -16.47 -33.70
C ALA A 110 -7.33 -17.05 -33.37
N ARG A 111 -8.23 -17.06 -34.36
CA ARG A 111 -9.58 -17.65 -34.21
C ARG A 111 -9.53 -19.15 -33.93
N ASP A 112 -8.71 -19.87 -34.69
CA ASP A 112 -8.59 -21.33 -34.61
C ASP A 112 -8.03 -21.71 -33.22
N TRP A 113 -6.98 -21.02 -32.77
CA TRP A 113 -6.38 -21.23 -31.45
C TRP A 113 -7.38 -20.95 -30.30
N LEU A 114 -8.11 -19.83 -30.35
CA LEU A 114 -9.14 -19.49 -29.37
C LEU A 114 -10.23 -20.57 -29.31
N ALA A 115 -10.73 -20.99 -30.46
CA ALA A 115 -11.77 -22.02 -30.54
C ALA A 115 -11.30 -23.38 -30.00
N GLU A 116 -10.04 -23.78 -30.26
CA GLU A 116 -9.42 -25.01 -29.75
C GLU A 116 -9.33 -24.99 -28.24
N HIS A 117 -9.09 -23.78 -27.63
CA HIS A 117 -8.96 -23.61 -26.18
C HIS A 117 -10.28 -23.20 -25.49
N GLY A 118 -11.41 -23.17 -26.23
CA GLY A 118 -12.74 -22.92 -25.68
C GLY A 118 -13.08 -21.44 -25.45
N PHE A 119 -12.35 -20.51 -26.10
CA PHE A 119 -12.62 -19.07 -26.02
C PHE A 119 -13.24 -18.55 -27.32
N ALA A 120 -14.16 -17.58 -27.19
CA ALA A 120 -14.76 -16.93 -28.36
C ALA A 120 -13.94 -15.74 -28.84
N ARG A 121 -13.36 -14.97 -27.93
CA ARG A 121 -12.63 -13.73 -28.21
C ARG A 121 -11.32 -13.67 -27.41
N THR A 122 -10.39 -12.87 -27.89
CA THR A 122 -9.14 -12.59 -27.17
C THR A 122 -9.40 -12.06 -25.76
N ILE A 123 -10.38 -11.17 -25.58
CA ILE A 123 -10.69 -10.59 -24.28
C ILE A 123 -11.20 -11.64 -23.25
N ASP A 124 -11.86 -12.69 -23.71
CA ASP A 124 -12.31 -13.78 -22.84
C ASP A 124 -11.10 -14.58 -22.31
N TYR A 125 -10.08 -14.77 -23.16
CA TYR A 125 -8.82 -15.39 -22.76
C TYR A 125 -7.98 -14.49 -21.84
N VAL A 126 -7.95 -13.17 -22.11
CA VAL A 126 -7.33 -12.17 -21.20
C VAL A 126 -7.93 -12.28 -19.80
N ARG A 127 -9.25 -12.30 -19.68
CA ARG A 127 -9.94 -12.46 -18.41
C ARG A 127 -9.52 -13.74 -17.68
N HIS A 128 -9.47 -14.86 -18.39
CA HIS A 128 -9.03 -16.14 -17.85
C HIS A 128 -7.60 -16.06 -17.30
N CYS A 129 -6.66 -15.53 -18.06
CA CYS A 129 -5.28 -15.36 -17.64
C CYS A 129 -5.14 -14.38 -16.46
N ALA A 130 -5.91 -13.28 -16.46
CA ALA A 130 -5.92 -12.34 -15.35
C ALA A 130 -6.41 -12.98 -14.04
N GLU A 131 -7.46 -13.81 -14.11
CA GLU A 131 -7.95 -14.57 -12.97
C GLU A 131 -6.91 -15.56 -12.42
N LEU A 132 -6.21 -16.27 -13.32
CA LEU A 132 -5.12 -17.18 -12.95
C LEU A 132 -3.97 -16.44 -12.26
N VAL A 133 -3.50 -15.33 -12.84
CA VAL A 133 -2.41 -14.54 -12.28
C VAL A 133 -2.78 -14.01 -10.89
N LEU A 134 -3.97 -13.43 -10.75
CA LEU A 134 -4.46 -12.92 -9.47
C LEU A 134 -4.48 -14.02 -8.40
N LYS A 135 -5.01 -15.20 -8.73
CA LYS A 135 -5.16 -16.33 -7.82
C LYS A 135 -3.83 -16.95 -7.44
N GLU A 136 -2.95 -17.19 -8.40
CA GLU A 136 -1.71 -17.98 -8.19
C GLU A 136 -0.53 -17.14 -7.69
N THR A 137 -0.53 -15.81 -7.94
CA THR A 137 0.60 -14.94 -7.61
C THR A 137 0.25 -13.77 -6.70
N GLY A 138 -1.02 -13.41 -6.62
CA GLY A 138 -1.49 -12.20 -5.92
C GLY A 138 -1.14 -10.89 -6.61
N LEU A 139 -0.51 -10.90 -7.78
CA LEU A 139 -0.29 -9.70 -8.58
C LEU A 139 -1.62 -9.14 -9.06
N LEU A 140 -1.78 -7.82 -9.03
CA LEU A 140 -2.98 -7.15 -9.54
C LEU A 140 -2.90 -6.99 -11.06
N PRO A 141 -3.83 -7.59 -11.83
CA PRO A 141 -3.84 -7.41 -13.27
C PRO A 141 -4.21 -5.98 -13.67
N HIS A 142 -3.48 -5.45 -14.64
CA HIS A 142 -3.79 -4.29 -15.45
C HIS A 142 -3.93 -4.73 -16.92
N VAL A 143 -5.02 -4.34 -17.59
CA VAL A 143 -5.34 -4.86 -18.91
C VAL A 143 -5.30 -3.77 -19.97
N ASN A 144 -4.38 -3.90 -20.94
CA ASN A 144 -4.29 -3.09 -22.16
C ASN A 144 -4.66 -3.93 -23.38
N ALA A 145 -5.96 -4.12 -23.61
CA ALA A 145 -6.50 -5.01 -24.64
C ALA A 145 -7.08 -4.29 -25.86
N GLY A 146 -6.77 -2.99 -26.05
CA GLY A 146 -7.29 -2.20 -27.16
C GLY A 146 -8.69 -1.64 -26.90
N VAL A 147 -9.47 -1.46 -27.98
CA VAL A 147 -10.83 -0.90 -27.91
C VAL A 147 -11.81 -1.95 -27.38
N LEU A 148 -12.47 -1.63 -26.27
CA LEU A 148 -13.43 -2.49 -25.58
C LEU A 148 -14.79 -1.79 -25.44
N GLU A 149 -15.84 -2.58 -25.29
CA GLU A 149 -17.20 -2.14 -24.99
C GLU A 149 -17.46 -2.18 -23.47
N GLU A 150 -18.57 -1.60 -23.03
CA GLU A 150 -18.93 -1.51 -21.60
C GLU A 150 -19.05 -2.89 -20.95
N ASP A 151 -19.65 -3.86 -21.63
CA ASP A 151 -19.80 -5.23 -21.15
C ASP A 151 -18.44 -5.94 -20.95
N ASP A 152 -17.45 -5.63 -21.79
CA ASP A 152 -16.09 -6.16 -21.63
C ASP A 152 -15.42 -5.61 -20.37
N TYR A 153 -15.56 -4.31 -20.11
CA TYR A 153 -15.07 -3.69 -18.88
C TYR A 153 -15.76 -4.25 -17.63
N LEU A 154 -17.07 -4.45 -17.69
CA LEU A 154 -17.83 -5.07 -16.59
C LEU A 154 -17.37 -6.52 -16.33
N MET A 155 -17.05 -7.27 -17.39
CA MET A 155 -16.50 -8.62 -17.30
C MET A 155 -15.10 -8.66 -16.68
N LEU A 156 -14.28 -7.65 -16.91
CA LEU A 156 -12.90 -7.55 -16.39
C LEU A 156 -12.85 -7.08 -14.93
N ARG A 157 -13.81 -6.30 -14.44
CA ARG A 157 -13.80 -5.70 -13.10
C ARG A 157 -13.50 -6.68 -11.95
N PRO A 158 -14.02 -7.92 -11.94
CA PRO A 158 -13.71 -8.86 -10.86
C PRO A 158 -12.27 -9.35 -10.80
N VAL A 159 -11.48 -9.16 -11.88
CA VAL A 159 -10.14 -9.74 -12.04
C VAL A 159 -9.07 -8.71 -12.39
N ALA A 160 -9.42 -7.51 -12.79
CA ALA A 160 -8.48 -6.43 -13.16
C ALA A 160 -8.71 -5.19 -12.31
N ALA A 161 -7.67 -4.72 -11.63
CA ALA A 161 -7.74 -3.56 -10.75
C ALA A 161 -7.81 -2.24 -11.51
N SER A 162 -7.32 -2.22 -12.76
CA SER A 162 -7.39 -1.10 -13.69
C SER A 162 -7.22 -1.60 -15.12
N CYS A 163 -7.57 -0.75 -16.09
CA CYS A 163 -7.33 -1.01 -17.49
C CYS A 163 -6.63 0.19 -18.14
N GLY A 164 -6.10 0.00 -19.34
CA GLY A 164 -5.43 1.04 -20.08
C GLY A 164 -5.85 1.07 -21.57
N LEU A 165 -5.98 2.28 -22.09
CA LEU A 165 -6.19 2.53 -23.52
C LEU A 165 -5.59 3.90 -23.88
N MET A 166 -4.50 3.92 -24.64
CA MET A 166 -3.92 5.15 -25.15
C MET A 166 -4.84 5.78 -26.18
N LEU A 167 -5.24 7.04 -26.00
CA LEU A 167 -5.94 7.81 -27.05
C LEU A 167 -5.04 8.00 -28.27
N GLU A 168 -3.74 8.11 -28.07
CA GLU A 168 -2.68 8.47 -29.02
C GLU A 168 -2.83 9.90 -29.52
N SER A 169 -3.88 10.20 -30.30
CA SER A 169 -4.18 11.52 -30.85
C SER A 169 -5.64 11.64 -31.25
N VAL A 170 -6.17 12.86 -31.24
CA VAL A 170 -7.48 13.19 -31.84
C VAL A 170 -7.39 13.50 -33.34
N SER A 171 -6.19 13.40 -33.92
CA SER A 171 -5.97 13.72 -35.35
C SER A 171 -6.47 12.63 -36.28
N GLU A 172 -7.56 12.86 -36.98
CA GLU A 172 -8.06 11.96 -38.02
C GLU A 172 -7.14 11.89 -39.25
N ARG A 173 -6.30 12.92 -39.47
CA ARG A 173 -5.31 12.94 -40.56
C ARG A 173 -4.31 11.78 -40.48
N LEU A 174 -4.05 11.29 -39.29
CA LEU A 174 -3.16 10.15 -39.07
C LEU A 174 -3.71 8.83 -39.67
N LEU A 175 -5.02 8.76 -39.95
CA LEU A 175 -5.68 7.62 -40.61
C LEU A 175 -5.57 7.67 -42.14
N GLU A 176 -5.26 8.84 -42.70
CA GLU A 176 -5.14 9.02 -44.13
C GLU A 176 -3.95 8.23 -44.72
N LYS A 177 -3.96 8.04 -46.03
CA LYS A 177 -2.88 7.32 -46.74
C LYS A 177 -1.52 7.99 -46.46
N GLY A 178 -0.61 7.24 -45.87
CA GLY A 178 0.72 7.72 -45.46
C GLY A 178 0.80 8.16 -44.00
N GLY A 179 -0.33 8.34 -43.31
CA GLY A 179 -0.36 8.66 -41.90
C GLY A 179 0.03 7.48 -41.02
N ALA A 180 0.42 7.77 -39.79
CA ALA A 180 0.94 6.79 -38.83
C ALA A 180 -0.06 5.67 -38.47
N HIS A 181 -1.35 5.95 -38.54
CA HIS A 181 -2.44 5.03 -38.21
C HIS A 181 -3.14 4.46 -39.45
N HIS A 182 -2.62 4.73 -40.66
CA HIS A 182 -3.24 4.20 -41.89
C HIS A 182 -3.26 2.67 -41.88
N GLY A 183 -4.46 2.09 -42.00
CA GLY A 183 -4.69 0.64 -41.97
C GLY A 183 -4.89 0.08 -40.56
N SER A 184 -5.06 0.94 -39.54
CA SER A 184 -5.32 0.58 -38.14
C SER A 184 -6.77 0.96 -37.79
N PRO A 185 -7.73 0.02 -37.91
CA PRO A 185 -9.16 0.32 -37.72
C PRO A 185 -9.53 0.77 -36.31
N ASP A 186 -8.78 0.33 -35.31
CA ASP A 186 -9.03 0.64 -33.88
C ASP A 186 -8.33 1.92 -33.42
N LYS A 187 -7.55 2.59 -34.29
CA LYS A 187 -6.91 3.89 -34.02
C LYS A 187 -7.78 5.10 -34.41
N VAL A 188 -9.05 4.89 -34.71
CA VAL A 188 -10.01 5.97 -34.96
C VAL A 188 -10.27 6.70 -33.63
N PRO A 189 -10.00 8.03 -33.51
CA PRO A 189 -10.11 8.75 -32.27
C PRO A 189 -11.48 8.63 -31.59
N ALA A 190 -12.56 8.70 -32.37
CA ALA A 190 -13.92 8.57 -31.86
C ALA A 190 -14.19 7.21 -31.20
N LEU A 191 -13.65 6.11 -31.75
CA LEU A 191 -13.78 4.76 -31.17
C LEU A 191 -13.02 4.65 -29.84
N ARG A 192 -11.81 5.22 -29.76
CA ARG A 192 -11.01 5.19 -28.55
C ARG A 192 -11.63 6.03 -27.44
N LEU A 193 -12.15 7.21 -27.78
CA LEU A 193 -12.91 8.04 -26.82
C LEU A 193 -14.18 7.33 -26.34
N ALA A 194 -14.94 6.70 -27.23
CA ALA A 194 -16.13 5.94 -26.85
C ALA A 194 -15.81 4.76 -25.91
N SER A 195 -14.67 4.09 -26.14
CA SER A 195 -14.19 3.01 -25.25
C SER A 195 -13.76 3.55 -23.87
N LEU A 196 -13.08 4.71 -23.84
CA LEU A 196 -12.77 5.38 -22.56
C LEU A 196 -14.04 5.79 -21.80
N GLU A 197 -15.06 6.31 -22.48
CA GLU A 197 -16.36 6.60 -21.87
C GLU A 197 -17.06 5.34 -21.36
N ALA A 198 -16.98 4.22 -22.11
CA ALA A 198 -17.52 2.93 -21.70
C ALA A 198 -16.85 2.43 -20.40
N ALA A 199 -15.52 2.55 -20.29
CA ALA A 199 -14.80 2.26 -19.06
C ALA A 199 -15.27 3.14 -17.87
N GLY A 200 -15.55 4.43 -18.15
CA GLY A 200 -16.08 5.36 -17.17
C GLY A 200 -17.47 4.95 -16.65
N ARG A 201 -18.39 4.58 -17.57
CA ARG A 201 -19.73 4.05 -17.21
C ARG A 201 -19.62 2.74 -16.43
N ALA A 202 -18.70 1.86 -16.81
CA ALA A 202 -18.41 0.61 -16.10
C ALA A 202 -17.68 0.83 -14.77
N ARG A 203 -17.27 2.07 -14.43
CA ARG A 203 -16.48 2.40 -13.23
C ARG A 203 -15.18 1.61 -13.12
N VAL A 204 -14.41 1.58 -14.19
CA VAL A 204 -13.07 0.98 -14.23
C VAL A 204 -12.04 2.10 -14.17
N PRO A 205 -11.11 2.10 -13.19
CA PRO A 205 -9.98 3.03 -13.18
C PRO A 205 -9.13 2.85 -14.44
N MET A 206 -8.87 3.96 -15.16
CA MET A 206 -8.24 3.91 -16.48
C MET A 206 -6.93 4.68 -16.53
N THR A 207 -5.96 4.09 -17.23
CA THR A 207 -4.78 4.76 -17.76
C THR A 207 -5.03 5.12 -19.23
N SER A 208 -4.77 6.36 -19.61
CA SER A 208 -4.77 6.78 -21.00
C SER A 208 -3.54 7.63 -21.33
N GLY A 209 -3.44 8.15 -22.51
CA GLY A 209 -2.31 8.99 -22.91
C GLY A 209 -2.30 9.36 -24.38
N ILE A 210 -1.30 10.14 -24.73
CA ILE A 210 -1.05 10.61 -26.08
C ILE A 210 0.36 10.22 -26.54
N LEU A 211 0.52 9.98 -27.82
CA LEU A 211 1.81 9.74 -28.48
C LEU A 211 2.12 10.94 -29.36
N ILE A 212 3.23 11.61 -29.10
CA ILE A 212 3.63 12.81 -29.84
C ILE A 212 4.80 12.55 -30.77
N GLY A 213 4.83 13.23 -31.92
CA GLY A 213 5.86 13.09 -32.94
C GLY A 213 5.50 12.11 -34.07
N ILE A 214 4.24 11.68 -34.15
CA ILE A 214 3.76 10.74 -35.18
C ILE A 214 3.10 11.43 -36.39
N GLY A 215 3.19 12.76 -36.49
CA GLY A 215 2.65 13.56 -37.60
C GLY A 215 1.45 14.43 -37.24
N GLU A 216 1.07 14.46 -35.99
CA GLU A 216 0.07 15.38 -35.44
C GLU A 216 0.63 16.81 -35.32
N THR A 217 -0.25 17.82 -35.28
CA THR A 217 0.15 19.22 -35.05
C THR A 217 0.26 19.52 -33.53
N ALA A 218 0.89 20.63 -33.22
CA ALA A 218 1.00 21.10 -31.83
C ALA A 218 -0.40 21.39 -31.21
N GLU A 219 -1.33 21.91 -32.01
CA GLU A 219 -2.73 22.12 -31.61
C GLU A 219 -3.43 20.78 -31.31
N GLU A 220 -3.23 19.76 -32.17
CA GLU A 220 -3.84 18.44 -32.01
C GLU A 220 -3.33 17.73 -30.76
N ARG A 221 -2.06 17.94 -30.33
CA ARG A 221 -1.52 17.44 -29.06
C ARG A 221 -2.32 17.95 -27.87
N ILE A 222 -2.52 19.27 -27.79
CA ILE A 222 -3.26 19.88 -26.68
C ILE A 222 -4.76 19.56 -26.79
N ALA A 223 -5.32 19.51 -28.00
CA ALA A 223 -6.70 19.08 -28.21
C ALA A 223 -6.94 17.63 -27.72
N SER A 224 -5.94 16.74 -27.86
CA SER A 224 -6.00 15.38 -27.32
C SER A 224 -6.04 15.35 -25.79
N LEU A 225 -5.26 16.22 -25.13
CA LEU A 225 -5.31 16.38 -23.67
C LEU A 225 -6.65 16.92 -23.20
N ILE A 226 -7.23 17.88 -23.94
CA ILE A 226 -8.56 18.44 -23.67
C ILE A 226 -9.63 17.34 -23.80
N ALA A 227 -9.57 16.51 -24.83
CA ALA A 227 -10.49 15.39 -24.99
C ALA A 227 -10.42 14.40 -23.81
N LEU A 228 -9.22 14.07 -23.32
CA LEU A 228 -9.05 13.23 -22.13
C LEU A 228 -9.58 13.92 -20.86
N ARG A 229 -9.35 15.23 -20.72
CA ARG A 229 -9.94 16.02 -19.62
C ARG A 229 -11.45 15.92 -19.62
N ASP A 230 -12.09 16.11 -20.78
CA ASP A 230 -13.54 16.13 -20.90
C ASP A 230 -14.16 14.76 -20.59
N VAL A 231 -13.54 13.67 -21.04
CA VAL A 231 -13.91 12.29 -20.68
C VAL A 231 -13.76 12.07 -19.17
N HIS A 232 -12.68 12.57 -18.57
CA HIS A 232 -12.49 12.47 -17.13
C HIS A 232 -13.55 13.27 -16.35
N LEU A 233 -13.83 14.49 -16.75
CA LEU A 233 -14.85 15.34 -16.10
C LEU A 233 -16.25 14.72 -16.15
N ALA A 234 -16.56 13.95 -17.18
CA ALA A 234 -17.83 13.23 -17.29
C ALA A 234 -17.93 12.02 -16.34
N HIS A 235 -16.84 11.31 -16.10
CA HIS A 235 -16.88 10.01 -15.44
C HIS A 235 -15.97 9.87 -14.19
N GLY A 236 -14.92 10.68 -14.04
CA GLY A 236 -14.01 10.66 -12.90
C GLY A 236 -13.03 9.46 -12.86
N HIS A 237 -12.84 8.72 -13.95
CA HIS A 237 -12.18 7.41 -13.96
C HIS A 237 -10.73 7.40 -14.44
N LEU A 238 -10.24 8.45 -15.13
CA LEU A 238 -8.84 8.50 -15.53
C LEU A 238 -7.93 8.73 -14.33
N GLN A 239 -7.06 7.78 -14.05
CA GLN A 239 -6.13 7.86 -12.92
C GLN A 239 -4.81 8.53 -13.32
N GLU A 240 -4.34 8.27 -14.55
CA GLU A 240 -3.14 8.88 -15.10
C GLU A 240 -3.27 9.12 -16.60
N VAL A 241 -2.51 10.10 -17.08
CA VAL A 241 -2.34 10.39 -18.51
C VAL A 241 -0.86 10.36 -18.85
N ILE A 242 -0.50 9.48 -19.79
CA ILE A 242 0.86 9.29 -20.28
C ILE A 242 1.11 10.27 -21.42
N VAL A 243 2.16 11.05 -21.33
CA VAL A 243 2.72 11.80 -22.47
C VAL A 243 3.94 11.03 -22.97
N GLN A 244 3.76 10.30 -24.06
CA GLN A 244 4.81 9.47 -24.66
C GLN A 244 5.40 10.15 -25.89
N ASN A 245 6.72 10.19 -25.99
CA ASN A 245 7.43 10.62 -27.18
C ASN A 245 7.62 9.44 -28.14
N PHE A 246 7.41 9.71 -29.44
CA PHE A 246 7.78 8.80 -30.50
C PHE A 246 9.31 8.72 -30.64
N CYS A 247 9.83 7.49 -30.76
CA CYS A 247 11.20 7.21 -31.14
C CYS A 247 11.21 6.39 -32.42
N PRO A 248 11.92 6.81 -33.48
CA PRO A 248 11.97 6.07 -34.75
C PRO A 248 12.66 4.72 -34.56
N LYS A 249 12.11 3.67 -35.17
CA LYS A 249 12.59 2.30 -34.99
C LYS A 249 12.91 1.64 -36.32
N PRO A 250 14.06 0.96 -36.43
CA PRO A 250 14.43 0.21 -37.60
C PRO A 250 13.34 -0.82 -38.00
N GLY A 251 13.08 -0.96 -39.28
CA GLY A 251 12.11 -1.92 -39.79
C GLY A 251 10.65 -1.48 -39.75
N THR A 252 10.35 -0.30 -39.23
CA THR A 252 9.03 0.34 -39.29
C THR A 252 8.93 1.27 -40.47
N LYS A 253 7.70 1.64 -40.87
CA LYS A 253 7.49 2.63 -41.94
C LYS A 253 7.91 4.05 -41.55
N MET A 254 8.09 4.29 -40.25
CA MET A 254 8.49 5.57 -39.67
C MET A 254 9.94 5.55 -39.15
N ALA A 255 10.78 4.63 -39.65
CA ALA A 255 12.18 4.53 -39.22
C ALA A 255 13.00 5.82 -39.43
N GLU A 256 12.65 6.61 -40.46
CA GLU A 256 13.32 7.88 -40.82
C GLU A 256 12.46 9.12 -40.43
N ALA A 257 11.38 8.94 -39.69
CA ALA A 257 10.55 10.07 -39.26
C ALA A 257 11.24 10.87 -38.15
N PRO A 258 11.12 12.21 -38.13
CA PRO A 258 11.73 13.03 -37.10
C PRO A 258 11.04 12.82 -35.76
N GLU A 259 11.83 12.86 -34.69
CA GLU A 259 11.31 12.94 -33.32
C GLU A 259 10.74 14.33 -33.00
N ALA A 260 9.88 14.42 -32.01
CA ALA A 260 9.51 15.71 -31.44
C ALA A 260 10.73 16.35 -30.78
N THR A 261 10.86 17.68 -30.89
CA THR A 261 11.94 18.38 -30.20
C THR A 261 11.77 18.27 -28.67
N GLU A 262 12.86 18.39 -27.93
CA GLU A 262 12.83 18.39 -26.48
C GLU A 262 11.91 19.51 -25.92
N ALA A 263 12.01 20.71 -26.49
CA ALA A 263 11.17 21.83 -26.11
C ALA A 263 9.68 21.56 -26.35
N ASP A 264 9.33 20.90 -27.47
CA ASP A 264 7.96 20.50 -27.75
C ASP A 264 7.47 19.44 -26.77
N PHE A 265 8.31 18.46 -26.44
CA PHE A 265 7.97 17.41 -25.50
C PHE A 265 7.71 17.98 -24.10
N LEU A 266 8.64 18.76 -23.55
CA LEU A 266 8.49 19.40 -22.26
C LEU A 266 7.25 20.33 -22.21
N ARG A 267 7.00 21.08 -23.30
CA ARG A 267 5.79 21.91 -23.41
C ARG A 267 4.50 21.08 -23.32
N VAL A 268 4.46 19.93 -23.98
CA VAL A 268 3.27 19.06 -23.95
C VAL A 268 3.08 18.42 -22.58
N VAL A 269 4.16 18.00 -21.92
CA VAL A 269 4.12 17.49 -20.53
C VAL A 269 3.57 18.57 -19.59
N ALA A 270 4.08 19.81 -19.68
CA ALA A 270 3.60 20.93 -18.89
C ALA A 270 2.14 21.28 -19.22
N ALA A 271 1.76 21.27 -20.51
CA ALA A 271 0.39 21.49 -20.93
C ALA A 271 -0.55 20.40 -20.36
N ALA A 272 -0.12 19.13 -20.29
CA ALA A 272 -0.90 18.06 -19.68
C ALA A 272 -1.21 18.38 -18.21
N ARG A 273 -0.22 18.83 -17.43
CA ARG A 273 -0.43 19.26 -16.05
C ARG A 273 -1.38 20.44 -15.92
N ILE A 274 -1.36 21.38 -16.87
CA ILE A 274 -2.22 22.57 -16.85
C ILE A 274 -3.65 22.25 -17.27
N VAL A 275 -3.81 21.37 -18.25
CA VAL A 275 -5.12 21.01 -18.85
C VAL A 275 -5.91 20.03 -18.01
N LEU A 276 -5.23 19.02 -17.46
CA LEU A 276 -5.87 17.92 -16.73
C LEU A 276 -6.29 18.34 -15.32
N PRO A 277 -7.36 17.75 -14.77
CA PRO A 277 -7.74 17.92 -13.37
C PRO A 277 -6.63 17.51 -12.40
N ASP A 278 -6.62 18.12 -11.21
CA ASP A 278 -5.55 17.94 -10.23
C ASP A 278 -5.43 16.49 -9.71
N GLU A 279 -6.53 15.73 -9.71
CA GLU A 279 -6.56 14.32 -9.30
C GLU A 279 -6.01 13.34 -10.35
N VAL A 280 -5.77 13.79 -11.58
CA VAL A 280 -5.18 12.96 -12.65
C VAL A 280 -3.66 13.12 -12.63
N SER A 281 -2.93 12.01 -12.51
CA SER A 281 -1.47 12.02 -12.59
C SER A 281 -0.98 12.22 -14.03
N VAL A 282 0.10 12.95 -14.18
CA VAL A 282 0.81 13.12 -15.46
C VAL A 282 2.09 12.29 -15.41
N GLN A 283 2.24 11.41 -16.39
CA GLN A 283 3.34 10.48 -16.51
C GLN A 283 4.12 10.71 -17.80
N ALA A 284 5.43 10.52 -17.75
CA ALA A 284 6.29 10.35 -18.92
C ALA A 284 7.18 9.11 -18.72
N PRO A 285 7.36 8.24 -19.76
CA PRO A 285 8.15 7.02 -19.62
C PRO A 285 9.63 7.32 -19.35
N PRO A 286 10.20 6.82 -18.25
CA PRO A 286 11.59 7.15 -17.88
C PRO A 286 12.62 6.47 -18.77
N ASN A 287 12.33 5.29 -19.32
CA ASN A 287 13.22 4.56 -20.22
C ASN A 287 13.41 5.25 -21.58
N LEU A 288 12.40 5.97 -22.07
CA LEU A 288 12.50 6.74 -23.31
C LEU A 288 13.14 8.12 -23.11
N ASN A 289 13.40 8.53 -21.88
CA ASN A 289 13.79 9.87 -21.52
C ASN A 289 14.90 9.90 -20.45
N ASP A 290 15.78 8.91 -20.46
CA ASP A 290 16.80 8.70 -19.42
C ASP A 290 17.73 9.88 -19.20
N GLU A 291 17.97 10.71 -20.22
CA GLU A 291 18.82 11.92 -20.13
C GLU A 291 18.07 13.16 -19.61
N ARG A 292 16.72 13.10 -19.46
CA ARG A 292 15.84 14.27 -19.19
C ARG A 292 14.97 14.09 -17.94
N LEU A 293 15.32 13.18 -17.06
CA LEU A 293 14.47 12.84 -15.90
C LEU A 293 14.22 14.04 -14.98
N VAL A 294 15.22 14.92 -14.81
CA VAL A 294 15.09 16.13 -13.98
C VAL A 294 14.15 17.14 -14.65
N GLU A 295 14.33 17.38 -15.93
CA GLU A 295 13.51 18.30 -16.74
C GLU A 295 12.05 17.87 -16.78
N LEU A 296 11.78 16.55 -16.80
CA LEU A 296 10.42 16.02 -16.73
C LEU A 296 9.77 16.27 -15.38
N ILE A 297 10.50 16.09 -14.29
CA ILE A 297 10.01 16.48 -12.95
C ILE A 297 9.68 17.98 -12.95
N ASP A 298 10.54 18.80 -13.51
CA ASP A 298 10.33 20.24 -13.62
C ASP A 298 9.17 20.63 -14.54
N ALA A 299 8.89 19.82 -15.55
CA ALA A 299 7.74 20.00 -16.43
C ALA A 299 6.39 19.60 -15.78
N GLY A 300 6.40 19.07 -14.56
CA GLY A 300 5.18 18.88 -13.78
C GLY A 300 4.64 17.46 -13.72
N ILE A 301 5.43 16.44 -14.10
CA ILE A 301 5.04 15.04 -13.84
C ILE A 301 5.03 14.75 -12.34
N ASP A 302 4.28 13.74 -11.95
CA ASP A 302 4.20 13.22 -10.59
C ASP A 302 4.21 11.68 -10.52
N ASP A 303 4.34 11.04 -11.70
CA ASP A 303 4.40 9.59 -11.82
C ASP A 303 5.38 9.16 -12.91
N TRP A 304 6.10 8.07 -12.69
CA TRP A 304 6.99 7.46 -13.68
C TRP A 304 6.33 6.28 -14.42
N GLY A 305 5.13 5.90 -14.03
CA GLY A 305 4.42 4.76 -14.60
C GLY A 305 4.97 3.42 -14.17
N GLY A 306 4.91 2.47 -15.08
CA GLY A 306 5.36 1.11 -14.83
C GLY A 306 6.83 0.90 -15.09
N ILE A 307 7.51 0.28 -14.14
CA ILE A 307 8.92 -0.12 -14.25
C ILE A 307 9.01 -1.60 -13.96
N SER A 308 9.70 -2.36 -14.83
CA SER A 308 9.87 -3.80 -14.62
C SER A 308 11.29 -4.16 -14.23
N PRO A 309 11.46 -4.86 -13.10
CA PRO A 309 12.76 -5.45 -12.73
C PRO A 309 13.05 -6.77 -13.46
N VAL A 310 12.09 -7.35 -14.19
CA VAL A 310 12.18 -8.72 -14.75
C VAL A 310 12.05 -8.71 -16.26
N THR A 311 11.09 -7.96 -16.81
CA THR A 311 10.77 -7.98 -18.24
C THR A 311 11.23 -6.69 -18.92
N ALA A 312 11.73 -6.81 -20.15
CA ALA A 312 11.99 -5.63 -20.98
C ALA A 312 10.69 -4.91 -21.36
N ASP A 313 10.79 -3.67 -21.80
CA ASP A 313 9.70 -2.99 -22.50
C ASP A 313 9.51 -3.68 -23.86
N HIS A 314 8.41 -4.40 -24.02
CA HIS A 314 8.13 -5.14 -25.25
C HIS A 314 7.79 -4.23 -26.45
N VAL A 315 7.43 -2.98 -26.20
CA VAL A 315 7.16 -1.97 -27.22
C VAL A 315 8.44 -1.23 -27.61
N ASN A 316 9.34 -1.00 -26.64
CA ASN A 316 10.61 -0.29 -26.81
C ASN A 316 11.77 -1.12 -26.26
N PRO A 317 12.05 -2.30 -26.83
CA PRO A 317 13.04 -3.23 -26.27
C PRO A 317 14.48 -2.70 -26.30
N GLU A 318 14.75 -1.68 -27.08
CA GLU A 318 16.03 -0.96 -27.16
C GLU A 318 16.25 0.03 -26.02
N ALA A 319 15.20 0.38 -25.28
CA ALA A 319 15.25 1.34 -24.18
C ALA A 319 15.07 0.60 -22.82
N PRO A 320 16.17 0.21 -22.14
CA PRO A 320 16.08 -0.52 -20.88
C PRO A 320 15.48 0.36 -19.78
N TRP A 321 14.80 -0.29 -18.83
CA TRP A 321 14.30 0.40 -17.65
C TRP A 321 15.45 0.96 -16.81
N PRO A 322 15.34 2.20 -16.30
CA PRO A 322 16.32 2.72 -15.36
C PRO A 322 16.27 1.95 -14.04
N GLU A 323 17.42 1.85 -13.38
CA GLU A 323 17.46 1.29 -12.03
C GLU A 323 16.61 2.14 -11.07
N ILE A 324 15.77 1.49 -10.26
CA ILE A 324 14.89 2.16 -9.29
C ILE A 324 15.69 3.03 -8.33
N ALA A 325 16.87 2.54 -7.86
CA ALA A 325 17.76 3.30 -6.98
C ALA A 325 18.26 4.61 -7.63
N ARG A 326 18.47 4.62 -8.95
CA ARG A 326 18.86 5.85 -9.69
C ARG A 326 17.70 6.84 -9.74
N LEU A 327 16.48 6.36 -10.03
CA LEU A 327 15.29 7.22 -10.01
C LEU A 327 15.02 7.78 -8.62
N GLU A 328 15.19 6.96 -7.58
CA GLU A 328 15.06 7.38 -6.19
C GLU A 328 16.03 8.52 -5.85
N ALA A 329 17.30 8.39 -6.24
CA ALA A 329 18.30 9.43 -6.03
C ALA A 329 17.99 10.74 -6.78
N ILE A 330 17.46 10.65 -8.01
CA ILE A 330 17.04 11.82 -8.80
C ILE A 330 15.83 12.49 -8.16
N CYS A 331 14.81 11.73 -7.80
CA CYS A 331 13.60 12.23 -7.15
C CYS A 331 13.93 12.89 -5.79
N ALA A 332 14.80 12.27 -5.00
CA ALA A 332 15.25 12.82 -3.71
C ALA A 332 15.97 14.17 -3.87
N LYS A 333 16.83 14.32 -4.88
CA LYS A 333 17.50 15.60 -5.21
C LYS A 333 16.50 16.69 -5.61
N ALA A 334 15.40 16.30 -6.26
CA ALA A 334 14.31 17.23 -6.60
C ALA A 334 13.38 17.52 -5.40
N GLY A 335 13.69 17.01 -4.20
CA GLY A 335 12.85 17.17 -3.00
C GLY A 335 11.54 16.36 -3.05
N ARG A 336 11.47 15.30 -3.89
CA ARG A 336 10.30 14.48 -4.14
C ARG A 336 10.64 13.01 -3.96
N PRO A 337 10.47 12.43 -2.77
CA PRO A 337 10.77 11.02 -2.56
C PRO A 337 9.97 10.15 -3.55
N LEU A 338 10.65 9.14 -4.08
CA LEU A 338 10.05 8.12 -4.94
C LEU A 338 9.26 7.13 -4.07
N VAL A 339 8.01 6.87 -4.42
CA VAL A 339 7.11 6.00 -3.66
C VAL A 339 6.44 5.01 -4.59
N GLU A 340 6.39 3.78 -4.17
CA GLU A 340 5.71 2.71 -4.89
C GLU A 340 4.19 2.85 -4.79
N ARG A 341 3.48 2.70 -5.91
CA ARG A 341 2.02 2.63 -5.96
C ARG A 341 1.53 1.30 -6.53
N LEU A 342 0.25 1.03 -6.34
CA LEU A 342 -0.43 -0.06 -7.01
C LEU A 342 -0.87 0.37 -8.43
N THR A 343 -1.34 -0.58 -9.22
CA THR A 343 -1.95 -0.30 -10.53
C THR A 343 -3.25 0.49 -10.42
N ILE A 344 -3.93 0.42 -9.28
CA ILE A 344 -5.06 1.30 -8.91
C ILE A 344 -4.56 2.42 -7.99
N TYR A 345 -4.95 3.65 -8.27
CA TYR A 345 -4.49 4.82 -7.53
C TYR A 345 -5.21 4.99 -6.19
N PRO A 346 -4.53 5.59 -5.18
CA PRO A 346 -5.04 5.75 -3.82
C PRO A 346 -6.43 6.40 -3.73
N ARG A 347 -6.75 7.34 -4.62
CA ARG A 347 -8.05 8.03 -4.58
C ARG A 347 -9.25 7.10 -4.79
N PHE A 348 -9.09 6.02 -5.55
CA PHE A 348 -10.17 5.03 -5.76
C PHE A 348 -10.36 4.12 -4.56
N LEU A 349 -9.30 3.89 -3.78
CA LEU A 349 -9.37 3.21 -2.48
C LEU A 349 -10.02 4.11 -1.43
N ALA A 350 -9.77 5.44 -1.55
CA ALA A 350 -10.29 6.45 -0.65
C ALA A 350 -11.79 6.71 -0.80
N THR A 351 -12.38 6.51 -1.97
CA THR A 351 -13.79 6.80 -2.29
C THR A 351 -14.62 5.52 -2.45
N ASP A 352 -14.48 4.61 -1.51
CA ASP A 352 -15.04 3.25 -1.55
C ASP A 352 -16.56 3.18 -1.81
N ASP A 353 -17.30 4.16 -1.32
CA ASP A 353 -18.75 4.28 -1.55
C ASP A 353 -19.12 4.51 -3.03
N ALA A 354 -18.16 4.84 -3.89
CA ALA A 354 -18.40 5.11 -5.30
C ALA A 354 -18.42 3.84 -6.19
N GLY A 355 -18.13 2.67 -5.66
CA GLY A 355 -18.17 1.39 -6.37
C GLY A 355 -17.11 1.24 -7.48
N TRP A 356 -15.93 1.84 -7.31
CA TRP A 356 -14.79 1.71 -8.24
C TRP A 356 -14.11 0.36 -8.18
N ILE A 357 -14.17 -0.31 -7.04
CA ILE A 357 -13.53 -1.60 -6.80
C ILE A 357 -14.59 -2.69 -6.74
N ASP A 358 -14.39 -3.75 -7.51
CA ASP A 358 -15.23 -4.93 -7.39
C ASP A 358 -14.99 -5.59 -6.01
N PRO A 359 -16.06 -5.99 -5.28
CA PRO A 359 -15.93 -6.63 -3.98
C PRO A 359 -15.02 -7.86 -3.96
N LYS A 360 -14.95 -8.62 -5.07
CA LYS A 360 -14.09 -9.81 -5.18
C LYS A 360 -12.60 -9.45 -5.26
N LEU A 361 -12.28 -8.30 -5.84
CA LEU A 361 -10.90 -7.84 -6.02
C LEU A 361 -10.37 -7.07 -4.81
N ARG A 362 -11.28 -6.50 -4.01
CA ARG A 362 -10.94 -5.66 -2.85
C ARG A 362 -9.93 -6.29 -1.88
N PRO A 363 -10.07 -7.57 -1.44
CA PRO A 363 -9.12 -8.18 -0.53
C PRO A 363 -7.69 -8.22 -1.09
N ALA A 364 -7.54 -8.54 -2.39
CA ALA A 364 -6.24 -8.58 -3.05
C ALA A 364 -5.57 -7.18 -3.09
N ILE A 365 -6.35 -6.14 -3.36
CA ILE A 365 -5.85 -4.75 -3.36
C ILE A 365 -5.42 -4.34 -1.95
N LEU A 366 -6.25 -4.57 -0.93
CA LEU A 366 -5.95 -4.20 0.46
C LEU A 366 -4.73 -4.95 1.00
N LYS A 367 -4.50 -6.17 0.57
CA LYS A 367 -3.32 -6.95 0.92
C LYS A 367 -2.01 -6.29 0.46
N LEU A 368 -2.02 -5.64 -0.69
CA LEU A 368 -0.87 -5.00 -1.31
C LEU A 368 -0.76 -3.50 -1.03
N SER A 369 -1.79 -2.87 -0.47
CA SER A 369 -1.80 -1.44 -0.15
C SER A 369 -1.36 -1.16 1.28
N ASP A 370 -0.76 0.02 1.47
CA ASP A 370 -0.57 0.62 2.79
C ASP A 370 -1.83 1.42 3.22
N ALA A 371 -1.73 2.12 4.34
CA ALA A 371 -2.82 2.95 4.89
C ALA A 371 -3.17 4.16 4.02
N GLU A 372 -2.27 4.61 3.17
CA GLU A 372 -2.51 5.72 2.22
C GLU A 372 -3.04 5.21 0.87
N GLY A 373 -3.13 3.88 0.68
CA GLY A 373 -3.52 3.25 -0.59
C GLY A 373 -2.38 3.12 -1.59
N LEU A 374 -1.14 3.37 -1.17
CA LEU A 374 0.07 3.16 -1.94
C LEU A 374 0.54 1.71 -1.86
N GLY A 375 1.54 1.35 -2.67
CA GLY A 375 2.13 0.02 -2.59
C GLY A 375 2.82 -0.21 -1.24
N ARG A 376 2.39 -1.25 -0.52
CA ARG A 376 3.04 -1.63 0.74
C ARG A 376 4.42 -2.21 0.44
N ASP A 377 5.46 -1.71 1.11
CA ASP A 377 6.79 -2.30 1.01
C ASP A 377 6.77 -3.72 1.59
N SER A 378 6.80 -4.71 0.70
CA SER A 378 6.84 -6.13 1.10
C SER A 378 8.20 -6.56 1.64
N ARG A 379 9.23 -5.75 1.44
CA ARG A 379 10.58 -5.95 1.99
C ARG A 379 10.74 -5.26 3.34
N TRP A 380 9.72 -4.51 3.79
CA TRP A 380 9.76 -3.87 5.09
C TRP A 380 9.93 -4.93 6.18
N SER A 381 10.95 -4.73 6.98
CA SER A 381 11.22 -5.49 8.18
C SER A 381 11.19 -4.51 9.35
N PRO A 382 10.58 -4.85 10.48
CA PRO A 382 10.64 -3.98 11.64
C PRO A 382 12.08 -3.78 12.08
N GLY A 383 12.40 -2.52 12.36
CA GLY A 383 13.76 -2.10 12.71
C GLY A 383 14.52 -1.50 11.54
N VAL A 384 15.45 -0.66 11.84
CA VAL A 384 16.39 -0.02 10.90
C VAL A 384 17.76 -0.64 11.08
N ALA A 385 18.48 -0.84 9.97
CA ALA A 385 19.85 -1.36 10.03
C ALA A 385 20.80 -0.38 10.73
N ASP A 386 20.55 0.91 10.53
CA ASP A 386 21.33 1.99 11.14
C ASP A 386 20.46 2.77 12.14
N PRO A 387 21.02 3.21 13.27
CA PRO A 387 20.32 4.12 14.17
C PRO A 387 19.93 5.39 13.39
N ALA A 388 18.73 5.91 13.66
CA ALA A 388 18.24 7.13 13.02
C ALA A 388 19.31 8.26 13.16
N PRO A 389 19.73 8.90 12.06
CA PRO A 389 20.74 9.96 12.13
C PRO A 389 20.28 11.03 13.12
N GLY A 390 21.10 11.35 14.10
CA GLY A 390 20.84 12.41 15.04
C GLY A 390 19.85 12.07 16.16
N THR A 391 19.57 10.79 16.45
CA THR A 391 18.98 10.46 17.76
C THR A 391 19.99 10.89 18.80
N PRO A 392 19.80 12.04 19.50
CA PRO A 392 20.70 12.38 20.58
C PRO A 392 20.60 11.27 21.62
N ALA A 393 21.73 10.81 22.11
CA ALA A 393 21.74 10.10 23.38
C ALA A 393 20.89 10.95 24.32
N LEU A 394 19.76 10.39 24.81
CA LEU A 394 18.88 11.12 25.74
C LEU A 394 19.81 11.76 26.78
N PRO A 395 19.86 13.09 26.90
CA PRO A 395 20.63 13.69 27.97
C PRO A 395 19.94 13.22 29.26
N LEU A 396 20.52 12.23 29.88
CA LEU A 396 20.21 11.89 31.27
C LEU A 396 20.61 13.10 32.10
N GLY A 397 19.82 14.17 32.09
CA GLY A 397 20.01 15.45 32.77
C GLY A 397 21.46 15.86 33.02
N ARG A 398 21.73 17.09 33.44
CA ARG A 398 23.09 17.49 33.85
C ARG A 398 23.64 16.43 34.81
N ALA A 399 24.77 15.84 34.41
CA ALA A 399 25.47 14.86 35.21
C ALA A 399 25.58 15.41 36.66
N TYR A 400 24.94 14.74 37.58
CA TYR A 400 25.25 14.92 38.99
C TYR A 400 26.47 14.03 39.26
N ASP A 401 27.64 14.63 39.35
CA ASP A 401 28.92 13.92 39.50
C ASP A 401 29.20 13.52 40.97
N GLY A 402 28.19 13.64 41.84
CA GLY A 402 28.30 13.21 43.23
C GLY A 402 28.10 11.70 43.38
N PRO A 403 28.69 11.09 44.44
CA PRO A 403 28.49 9.66 44.72
C PRO A 403 27.01 9.38 45.04
N ALA A 404 26.56 8.14 44.77
CA ALA A 404 25.23 7.68 45.18
C ALA A 404 25.09 7.82 46.70
N THR A 405 23.93 8.34 47.13
CA THR A 405 23.69 8.56 48.56
C THR A 405 23.57 7.23 49.33
N PRO A 406 23.91 7.20 50.64
CA PRO A 406 23.71 6.01 51.44
C PRO A 406 22.25 5.51 51.42
N GLU A 407 21.29 6.41 51.32
CA GLU A 407 19.89 6.07 51.22
C GLU A 407 19.56 5.35 49.90
N LEU A 408 20.09 5.83 48.78
CA LEU A 408 19.92 5.15 47.48
C LEU A 408 20.55 3.74 47.52
N HIS A 409 21.75 3.59 48.08
CA HIS A 409 22.36 2.25 48.21
C HIS A 409 21.47 1.31 49.03
N ARG A 410 20.93 1.74 50.14
CA ARG A 410 20.01 0.95 50.96
C ARG A 410 18.75 0.51 50.18
N ILE A 411 18.19 1.39 49.37
CA ILE A 411 17.03 1.05 48.51
C ILE A 411 17.43 0.01 47.47
N LEU A 412 18.57 0.17 46.78
CA LEU A 412 19.06 -0.76 45.79
C LEU A 412 19.40 -2.14 46.38
N ASP A 413 20.03 -2.18 47.56
CA ASP A 413 20.33 -3.43 48.28
C ASP A 413 19.04 -4.18 48.65
N ARG A 414 18.01 -3.45 49.12
CA ARG A 414 16.69 -4.06 49.37
C ARG A 414 16.06 -4.64 48.12
N ALA A 415 16.12 -3.90 47.00
CA ALA A 415 15.61 -4.37 45.71
C ALA A 415 16.36 -5.62 45.23
N ALA A 416 17.69 -5.62 45.29
CA ALA A 416 18.53 -6.77 44.95
C ALA A 416 18.24 -8.00 45.83
N GLY A 417 17.95 -7.78 47.11
CA GLY A 417 17.52 -8.83 48.03
C GLY A 417 16.09 -9.33 47.85
N GLY A 418 15.39 -8.89 46.78
CA GLY A 418 14.03 -9.32 46.46
C GLY A 418 12.92 -8.70 47.32
N ASN A 419 13.24 -7.74 48.19
CA ASN A 419 12.25 -7.10 49.04
C ASN A 419 11.37 -6.12 48.29
N GLU A 420 10.09 -6.06 48.63
CA GLU A 420 9.16 -5.07 48.04
C GLU A 420 9.58 -3.66 48.49
N LEU A 421 9.72 -2.76 47.56
CA LEU A 421 9.94 -1.34 47.78
C LEU A 421 8.61 -0.63 48.00
N SER A 422 8.61 0.42 48.81
CA SER A 422 7.45 1.30 48.98
C SER A 422 7.24 2.20 47.73
N VAL A 423 6.04 2.76 47.61
CA VAL A 423 5.72 3.75 46.56
C VAL A 423 6.70 4.91 46.55
N ALA A 424 7.04 5.42 47.74
CA ALA A 424 7.98 6.54 47.90
C ALA A 424 9.41 6.17 47.46
N GLU A 425 9.87 4.97 47.77
CA GLU A 425 11.20 4.49 47.34
C GLU A 425 11.24 4.31 45.80
N ILE A 426 10.23 3.72 45.20
CA ILE A 426 10.16 3.56 43.73
C ILE A 426 10.09 4.93 43.04
N ALA A 427 9.23 5.84 43.52
CA ALA A 427 9.16 7.21 43.00
C ALA A 427 10.49 7.95 43.14
N GLY A 428 11.22 7.71 44.24
CA GLY A 428 12.56 8.23 44.46
C GLY A 428 13.58 7.72 43.44
N LEU A 429 13.50 6.44 43.03
CA LEU A 429 14.35 5.88 41.98
C LEU A 429 14.10 6.59 40.62
N PHE A 430 12.85 6.89 40.26
CA PHE A 430 12.51 7.65 39.07
C PHE A 430 13.00 9.11 39.11
N ALA A 431 13.16 9.67 40.29
CA ALA A 431 13.67 11.03 40.48
C ALA A 431 15.20 11.15 40.38
N THR A 432 15.94 10.04 40.37
CA THR A 432 17.41 10.04 40.29
C THR A 432 17.90 10.65 38.97
N ARG A 433 19.08 11.29 38.99
CA ARG A 433 19.75 11.89 37.84
C ARG A 433 21.26 11.64 37.93
N GLY A 434 21.96 11.79 36.79
CA GLY A 434 23.42 11.69 36.71
C GLY A 434 23.95 10.36 37.24
N SER A 435 24.98 10.40 38.12
CA SER A 435 25.61 9.22 38.72
C SER A 435 24.63 8.36 39.54
N GLN A 436 23.63 8.96 40.17
CA GLN A 436 22.61 8.21 40.89
C GLN A 436 21.73 7.37 39.94
N ALA A 437 21.33 7.93 38.79
CA ALA A 437 20.61 7.18 37.79
C ALA A 437 21.46 6.03 37.20
N GLN A 438 22.77 6.27 37.03
CA GLN A 438 23.72 5.23 36.60
C GLN A 438 23.82 4.09 37.65
N ALA A 439 23.77 4.41 38.94
CA ALA A 439 23.74 3.40 40.00
C ALA A 439 22.46 2.55 39.93
N VAL A 440 21.30 3.14 39.67
CA VAL A 440 20.02 2.41 39.49
C VAL A 440 20.11 1.49 38.25
N ILE A 441 20.62 1.98 37.12
CA ILE A 441 20.80 1.20 35.88
C ILE A 441 21.77 0.03 36.13
N ALA A 442 22.89 0.28 36.80
CA ALA A 442 23.88 -0.76 37.10
C ALA A 442 23.31 -1.85 38.04
N ALA A 443 22.52 -1.48 39.03
CA ALA A 443 21.85 -2.42 39.91
C ALA A 443 20.80 -3.27 39.17
N ALA A 444 20.03 -2.64 38.26
CA ALA A 444 19.07 -3.34 37.42
C ALA A 444 19.76 -4.33 36.46
N ASP A 445 20.88 -3.94 35.84
CA ASP A 445 21.67 -4.82 34.96
C ASP A 445 22.29 -6.00 35.72
N ALA A 446 22.79 -5.77 36.94
CA ALA A 446 23.31 -6.83 37.81
C ALA A 446 22.20 -7.85 38.16
N LEU A 447 21.02 -7.39 38.52
CA LEU A 447 19.87 -8.23 38.83
C LEU A 447 19.41 -9.02 37.57
N ARG A 448 19.37 -8.37 36.41
CA ARG A 448 19.09 -9.05 35.12
C ARG A 448 20.08 -10.19 34.89
N ARG A 449 21.38 -9.90 35.03
CA ARG A 449 22.44 -10.88 34.79
C ARG A 449 22.34 -12.07 35.73
N GLU A 450 22.03 -11.82 36.99
CA GLU A 450 21.83 -12.87 38.01
C GLU A 450 20.61 -13.75 37.69
N THR A 451 19.51 -13.15 37.26
CA THR A 451 18.22 -13.85 37.07
C THR A 451 18.05 -14.46 35.66
N ARG A 452 18.64 -13.88 34.63
CA ARG A 452 18.45 -14.26 33.22
C ARG A 452 19.74 -14.53 32.43
N GLY A 453 20.90 -14.29 33.05
CA GLY A 453 22.19 -14.39 32.35
C GLY A 453 22.34 -13.29 31.28
N ASP A 454 23.23 -13.53 30.31
CA ASP A 454 23.53 -12.58 29.22
C ASP A 454 22.75 -12.85 27.93
N THR A 455 21.81 -13.80 27.97
CA THR A 455 20.97 -14.10 26.80
C THR A 455 19.87 -13.08 26.64
N VAL A 456 19.78 -12.49 25.44
CA VAL A 456 18.65 -11.64 25.01
C VAL A 456 17.79 -12.46 24.06
N THR A 457 16.50 -12.55 24.35
CA THR A 457 15.53 -13.29 23.54
C THR A 457 14.67 -12.35 22.70
N TYR A 458 14.19 -12.84 21.59
CA TYR A 458 13.22 -12.15 20.73
C TYR A 458 12.26 -13.15 20.11
N VAL A 459 11.09 -12.67 19.68
CA VAL A 459 10.11 -13.45 18.93
C VAL A 459 9.90 -12.83 17.56
N ILE A 460 9.86 -13.67 16.53
CA ILE A 460 9.47 -13.25 15.18
C ILE A 460 7.96 -13.33 15.13
N ASN A 461 7.29 -12.18 15.17
CA ASN A 461 5.84 -12.12 15.15
C ASN A 461 5.32 -11.17 14.06
N ARG A 462 4.01 -11.21 13.85
CA ARG A 462 3.26 -10.23 13.05
C ARG A 462 2.09 -9.69 13.84
N ASN A 463 1.99 -8.37 13.95
CA ASN A 463 0.76 -7.72 14.42
C ASN A 463 -0.33 -7.78 13.35
N ILE A 464 -1.50 -8.26 13.73
CA ILE A 464 -2.70 -8.26 12.90
C ILE A 464 -3.78 -7.49 13.66
N ASN A 465 -3.94 -6.23 13.32
CA ASN A 465 -5.04 -5.41 13.83
C ASN A 465 -6.26 -5.67 12.96
N TYR A 466 -7.19 -6.50 13.43
CA TYR A 466 -8.32 -6.98 12.62
C TYR A 466 -9.43 -5.95 12.45
N THR A 467 -9.51 -4.91 13.29
CA THR A 467 -10.41 -3.77 13.11
C THR A 467 -9.90 -2.55 13.88
N ASN A 468 -10.09 -1.36 13.30
CA ASN A 468 -9.87 -0.09 14.01
C ASN A 468 -11.18 0.55 14.49
N ILE A 469 -12.33 -0.08 14.25
CA ILE A 469 -13.62 0.40 14.73
C ILE A 469 -13.71 0.12 16.23
N CYS A 470 -13.89 1.19 17.03
CA CYS A 470 -13.90 1.09 18.48
C CYS A 470 -14.99 1.98 19.09
N THR A 471 -15.75 1.45 20.04
CA THR A 471 -16.76 2.19 20.80
C THR A 471 -16.18 3.04 21.93
N HIS A 472 -14.91 2.81 22.29
CA HIS A 472 -14.24 3.50 23.39
C HIS A 472 -13.58 4.81 22.92
N SER A 473 -13.55 5.80 23.82
CA SER A 473 -13.04 7.16 23.56
C SER A 473 -11.79 7.46 24.39
N CYS A 474 -10.69 6.73 24.14
CA CYS A 474 -9.43 7.00 24.81
C CYS A 474 -8.79 8.28 24.25
N SER A 475 -8.41 9.23 25.12
CA SER A 475 -7.91 10.55 24.72
C SER A 475 -6.58 10.51 23.94
N PHE A 476 -5.78 9.47 24.13
CA PHE A 476 -4.48 9.26 23.49
C PHE A 476 -4.54 8.41 22.21
N CYS A 477 -5.67 7.73 21.94
CA CYS A 477 -5.75 6.73 20.87
C CYS A 477 -5.97 7.38 19.50
N ALA A 478 -4.95 7.31 18.64
CA ALA A 478 -5.06 7.72 17.23
C ALA A 478 -5.59 6.59 16.32
N PHE A 479 -5.58 5.35 16.80
CA PHE A 479 -5.98 4.15 16.04
C PHE A 479 -7.49 4.02 15.90
N SER A 480 -8.26 4.32 16.95
CA SER A 480 -9.71 4.08 16.97
C SER A 480 -10.46 4.99 16.01
N LYS A 481 -11.45 4.41 15.31
CA LYS A 481 -12.39 5.11 14.44
C LYS A 481 -13.81 4.86 14.92
N THR A 482 -14.58 5.94 15.01
CA THR A 482 -16.04 5.85 15.20
C THR A 482 -16.72 6.38 13.94
N SER A 483 -17.92 5.90 13.62
CA SER A 483 -18.70 6.33 12.46
C SER A 483 -18.98 7.83 12.40
N SER A 484 -18.76 8.57 13.49
CA SER A 484 -19.09 9.99 13.64
C SER A 484 -17.88 10.93 13.62
N LYS A 485 -16.65 10.42 13.70
CA LYS A 485 -15.45 11.25 13.66
C LYS A 485 -14.70 10.96 12.38
N GLY A 486 -14.83 11.84 11.39
CA GLY A 486 -13.88 11.92 10.28
C GLY A 486 -12.47 12.08 10.87
N GLY A 487 -11.80 10.97 11.09
CA GLY A 487 -10.47 10.96 11.70
C GLY A 487 -9.42 11.40 10.71
N LEU A 488 -8.41 12.09 11.21
CA LEU A 488 -7.27 12.61 10.46
C LEU A 488 -6.37 11.52 9.87
N ARG A 489 -6.54 10.25 10.25
CA ARG A 489 -5.73 9.11 9.79
C ARG A 489 -6.64 7.91 9.62
N ASP A 490 -6.46 7.14 8.57
CA ASP A 490 -7.09 5.87 8.22
C ASP A 490 -8.62 5.82 8.22
N LYS A 491 -9.16 5.06 7.31
CA LYS A 491 -10.59 4.75 7.25
C LYS A 491 -10.95 3.66 8.25
N PRO A 492 -12.22 3.60 8.70
CA PRO A 492 -12.73 2.43 9.39
C PRO A 492 -12.55 1.19 8.52
N TYR A 493 -12.03 0.11 9.12
CA TYR A 493 -11.91 -1.19 8.47
C TYR A 493 -12.26 -2.32 9.42
N ASN A 494 -12.63 -3.44 8.84
CA ASN A 494 -12.92 -4.67 9.54
C ASN A 494 -12.49 -5.83 8.64
N LEU A 495 -11.43 -6.54 9.01
CA LEU A 495 -10.91 -7.66 8.24
C LEU A 495 -11.85 -8.85 8.36
N ASP A 496 -12.05 -9.57 7.27
CA ASP A 496 -12.72 -10.85 7.32
C ASP A 496 -11.78 -11.99 7.79
N LEU A 497 -12.33 -13.15 8.05
CA LEU A 497 -11.57 -14.28 8.59
C LEU A 497 -10.54 -14.83 7.58
N GLU A 498 -10.82 -14.75 6.29
CA GLU A 498 -9.93 -15.22 5.23
C GLU A 498 -8.70 -14.31 5.14
N GLU A 499 -8.89 -13.00 5.18
CA GLU A 499 -7.79 -12.02 5.21
C GLU A 499 -6.91 -12.18 6.46
N ILE A 500 -7.51 -12.45 7.63
CA ILE A 500 -6.76 -12.74 8.86
C ILE A 500 -5.92 -14.01 8.70
N ALA A 501 -6.52 -15.08 8.15
CA ALA A 501 -5.84 -16.34 7.89
C ALA A 501 -4.69 -16.18 6.87
N ASP A 502 -4.90 -15.40 5.82
CA ASP A 502 -3.86 -15.10 4.82
C ASP A 502 -2.68 -14.35 5.43
N ARG A 503 -2.94 -13.37 6.27
CA ARG A 503 -1.88 -12.64 6.99
C ARG A 503 -1.08 -13.56 7.93
N ALA A 504 -1.75 -14.56 8.53
CA ALA A 504 -1.07 -15.56 9.34
C ALA A 504 -0.18 -16.47 8.47
N ARG A 505 -0.66 -16.95 7.31
CA ARG A 505 0.15 -17.73 6.34
C ARG A 505 1.38 -16.94 5.86
N GLU A 506 1.20 -15.65 5.54
CA GLU A 506 2.31 -14.78 5.14
C GLU A 506 3.34 -14.61 6.26
N ALA A 507 2.89 -14.50 7.51
CA ALA A 507 3.78 -14.40 8.64
C ALA A 507 4.63 -15.67 8.78
N VAL A 508 4.01 -16.84 8.71
CA VAL A 508 4.72 -18.14 8.75
C VAL A 508 5.70 -18.26 7.59
N ALA A 509 5.31 -17.88 6.38
CA ALA A 509 6.20 -17.89 5.21
C ALA A 509 7.46 -17.00 5.39
N LYS A 510 7.38 -15.97 6.26
CA LYS A 510 8.50 -15.09 6.65
C LYS A 510 9.22 -15.55 7.93
N GLY A 511 8.91 -16.73 8.44
CA GLY A 511 9.54 -17.30 9.62
C GLY A 511 8.94 -16.86 10.95
N ALA A 512 7.77 -16.25 10.98
CA ALA A 512 7.11 -15.91 12.23
C ALA A 512 6.66 -17.17 12.97
N THR A 513 6.88 -17.16 14.29
CA THR A 513 6.42 -18.21 15.20
C THR A 513 5.19 -17.78 16.00
N GLU A 514 4.82 -16.50 15.90
CA GLU A 514 3.71 -15.90 16.64
C GLU A 514 2.96 -14.88 15.76
N VAL A 515 1.66 -14.75 15.99
CA VAL A 515 0.87 -13.57 15.59
C VAL A 515 0.31 -12.89 16.83
N CYS A 516 0.40 -11.55 16.85
CA CYS A 516 -0.25 -10.72 17.87
C CYS A 516 -1.54 -10.14 17.28
N LEU A 517 -2.69 -10.51 17.85
CA LEU A 517 -4.01 -10.11 17.36
C LEU A 517 -4.66 -9.15 18.34
N GLN A 518 -4.95 -7.94 17.88
CA GLN A 518 -5.62 -6.90 18.64
C GLN A 518 -6.56 -6.10 17.75
N GLY A 519 -7.59 -5.50 18.32
CA GLY A 519 -8.52 -4.67 17.59
C GLY A 519 -9.22 -3.63 18.46
N GLY A 520 -9.98 -2.75 17.81
CA GLY A 520 -10.92 -1.88 18.49
C GLY A 520 -12.08 -2.71 19.07
N ILE A 521 -12.76 -2.19 20.09
CA ILE A 521 -13.99 -2.80 20.61
C ILE A 521 -15.13 -2.48 19.64
N HIS A 522 -15.33 -3.38 18.70
CA HIS A 522 -16.33 -3.23 17.65
C HIS A 522 -17.75 -3.42 18.21
N PRO A 523 -18.74 -2.56 17.88
CA PRO A 523 -20.07 -2.59 18.47
C PRO A 523 -20.87 -3.88 18.21
N THR A 524 -20.54 -4.59 17.12
CA THR A 524 -21.24 -5.84 16.76
C THR A 524 -20.45 -7.11 17.10
N TYR A 525 -19.23 -6.97 17.64
CA TYR A 525 -18.43 -8.14 18.00
C TYR A 525 -18.97 -8.80 19.26
N THR A 526 -18.95 -10.12 19.23
CA THR A 526 -19.31 -10.97 20.35
C THR A 526 -18.17 -11.94 20.65
N GLY A 527 -18.26 -12.65 21.77
CA GLY A 527 -17.30 -13.70 22.06
C GLY A 527 -17.17 -14.77 20.97
N LYS A 528 -18.23 -15.00 20.16
CA LYS A 528 -18.14 -15.88 18.98
C LYS A 528 -17.21 -15.32 17.91
N THR A 529 -17.19 -14.01 17.74
CA THR A 529 -16.32 -13.36 16.74
C THR A 529 -14.85 -13.58 17.10
N TYR A 530 -14.44 -13.31 18.34
CA TYR A 530 -13.07 -13.56 18.80
C TYR A 530 -12.67 -15.04 18.70
N SER A 531 -13.58 -15.95 19.08
CA SER A 531 -13.41 -17.39 18.87
C SER A 531 -13.17 -17.76 17.41
N SER A 532 -13.93 -17.16 16.50
CA SER A 532 -13.77 -17.41 15.06
C SER A 532 -12.44 -16.90 14.53
N ILE A 533 -11.93 -15.79 15.05
CA ILE A 533 -10.60 -15.24 14.69
C ILE A 533 -9.48 -16.23 15.11
N VAL A 534 -9.52 -16.74 16.34
CA VAL A 534 -8.53 -17.74 16.80
C VAL A 534 -8.56 -18.98 15.92
N ARG A 535 -9.75 -19.51 15.66
CA ARG A 535 -9.91 -20.72 14.82
C ARG A 535 -9.41 -20.48 13.41
N ALA A 536 -9.74 -19.34 12.77
CA ALA A 536 -9.28 -19.04 11.42
C ALA A 536 -7.73 -19.05 11.32
N VAL A 537 -7.04 -18.53 12.34
CA VAL A 537 -5.57 -18.59 12.38
C VAL A 537 -5.07 -20.00 12.61
N LYS A 538 -5.67 -20.74 13.55
CA LYS A 538 -5.24 -22.11 13.90
C LYS A 538 -5.56 -23.12 12.79
N ASP A 539 -6.67 -22.97 12.08
CA ASP A 539 -7.03 -23.79 10.91
C ASP A 539 -6.03 -23.53 9.75
N ALA A 540 -5.62 -22.29 9.56
CA ALA A 540 -4.66 -21.92 8.51
C ALA A 540 -3.21 -22.29 8.85
N CYS A 541 -2.82 -22.16 10.12
CA CYS A 541 -1.45 -22.32 10.63
C CYS A 541 -1.49 -22.99 12.02
N PRO A 542 -1.64 -24.33 12.11
CA PRO A 542 -1.83 -25.05 13.38
C PRO A 542 -0.73 -24.83 14.43
N ASP A 543 0.52 -24.70 14.00
CA ASP A 543 1.68 -24.55 14.88
C ASP A 543 1.97 -23.11 15.30
N LEU A 544 1.30 -22.12 14.68
CA LEU A 544 1.54 -20.71 14.94
C LEU A 544 0.98 -20.33 16.33
N HIS A 545 1.81 -19.70 17.17
CA HIS A 545 1.37 -19.20 18.47
C HIS A 545 0.43 -18.00 18.28
N VAL A 546 -0.72 -18.04 18.95
CA VAL A 546 -1.71 -16.95 18.96
C VAL A 546 -1.61 -16.18 20.26
N HIS A 547 -1.02 -14.99 20.20
CA HIS A 547 -0.96 -14.01 21.27
C HIS A 547 -2.09 -13.00 21.03
N ALA A 548 -3.21 -13.15 21.75
CA ALA A 548 -4.40 -12.39 21.39
C ALA A 548 -5.24 -12.00 22.57
N PHE A 549 -5.94 -10.94 22.30
CA PHE A 549 -7.00 -10.23 22.99
C PHE A 549 -6.57 -9.62 24.33
N SER A 550 -6.68 -8.31 24.37
CA SER A 550 -6.52 -7.56 25.61
C SER A 550 -7.57 -7.98 26.65
N PRO A 551 -7.32 -7.76 27.93
CA PRO A 551 -8.32 -7.97 28.98
C PRO A 551 -9.68 -7.30 28.70
N LEU A 552 -9.67 -6.16 27.98
CA LEU A 552 -10.90 -5.47 27.58
C LEU A 552 -11.70 -6.26 26.53
N GLU A 553 -11.03 -6.81 25.51
CA GLU A 553 -11.65 -7.66 24.48
C GLU A 553 -12.19 -8.96 25.07
N VAL A 554 -11.44 -9.56 26.00
CA VAL A 554 -11.88 -10.77 26.72
C VAL A 554 -13.15 -10.48 27.53
N THR A 555 -13.18 -9.35 28.27
CA THR A 555 -14.36 -8.94 29.04
C THR A 555 -15.57 -8.72 28.14
N GLN A 556 -15.40 -8.02 27.02
CA GLN A 556 -16.44 -7.82 26.00
C GLN A 556 -16.96 -9.18 25.47
N GLY A 557 -16.04 -10.08 25.15
CA GLY A 557 -16.38 -11.42 24.65
C GLY A 557 -17.21 -12.22 25.66
N ALA A 558 -16.77 -12.28 26.90
CA ALA A 558 -17.47 -12.99 27.99
C ALA A 558 -18.85 -12.38 28.24
N MET A 559 -18.93 -11.06 28.35
CA MET A 559 -20.19 -10.33 28.58
C MET A 559 -21.23 -10.59 27.48
N THR A 560 -20.83 -10.56 26.21
CA THR A 560 -21.75 -10.78 25.09
C THR A 560 -22.25 -12.22 24.96
N LEU A 561 -21.57 -13.18 25.57
CA LEU A 561 -21.99 -14.57 25.65
C LEU A 561 -22.75 -14.90 26.95
N GLY A 562 -22.77 -14.00 27.93
CA GLY A 562 -23.37 -14.22 29.23
C GLY A 562 -22.65 -15.30 30.06
N VAL A 563 -21.32 -15.43 29.90
CA VAL A 563 -20.47 -16.39 30.63
C VAL A 563 -19.45 -15.67 31.52
N THR A 564 -18.81 -16.39 32.45
CA THR A 564 -17.72 -15.82 33.23
C THR A 564 -16.47 -15.61 32.37
N VAL A 565 -15.59 -14.70 32.80
CA VAL A 565 -14.29 -14.47 32.13
C VAL A 565 -13.47 -15.76 32.11
N SER A 566 -13.43 -16.51 33.23
CA SER A 566 -12.71 -17.78 33.30
C SER A 566 -13.24 -18.84 32.33
N ASP A 567 -14.58 -19.00 32.21
CA ASP A 567 -15.17 -19.95 31.25
C ASP A 567 -14.90 -19.56 29.82
N TYR A 568 -14.89 -18.25 29.54
CA TYR A 568 -14.60 -17.75 28.20
C TYR A 568 -13.12 -17.95 27.83
N LEU A 569 -12.21 -17.70 28.76
CA LEU A 569 -10.77 -17.94 28.57
C LEU A 569 -10.46 -19.42 28.35
N LEU A 570 -11.13 -20.34 29.09
CA LEU A 570 -11.00 -21.78 28.84
C LEU A 570 -11.44 -22.14 27.41
N ARG A 571 -12.57 -21.60 26.94
CA ARG A 571 -13.02 -21.80 25.56
C ARG A 571 -12.00 -21.32 24.53
N LEU A 572 -11.48 -20.09 24.69
CA LEU A 572 -10.47 -19.54 23.78
C LEU A 572 -9.18 -20.38 23.80
N LYS A 573 -8.77 -20.88 24.96
CA LYS A 573 -7.64 -21.79 25.11
C LYS A 573 -7.84 -23.10 24.35
N ASP A 574 -9.03 -23.72 24.47
CA ASP A 574 -9.38 -24.94 23.75
C ASP A 574 -9.42 -24.72 22.23
N GLU A 575 -9.73 -23.51 21.78
CA GLU A 575 -9.70 -23.10 20.37
C GLU A 575 -8.28 -22.75 19.88
N GLY A 576 -7.27 -22.73 20.77
CA GLY A 576 -5.87 -22.57 20.42
C GLY A 576 -5.24 -21.20 20.76
N LEU A 577 -5.90 -20.40 21.62
CA LEU A 577 -5.28 -19.21 22.18
C LEU A 577 -4.07 -19.59 23.04
N GLY A 578 -2.91 -18.98 22.79
CA GLY A 578 -1.66 -19.32 23.46
C GLY A 578 -1.32 -18.41 24.66
N SER A 579 -1.58 -17.12 24.53
CA SER A 579 -1.28 -16.12 25.57
C SER A 579 -2.07 -14.82 25.35
N LEU A 580 -2.16 -13.96 26.36
CA LEU A 580 -2.81 -12.66 26.28
C LEU A 580 -1.79 -11.50 26.32
N PRO A 581 -1.92 -10.47 25.48
CA PRO A 581 -1.17 -9.23 25.59
C PRO A 581 -1.62 -8.42 26.82
N GLY A 582 -0.67 -7.81 27.49
CA GLY A 582 -0.90 -6.92 28.65
C GLY A 582 -1.42 -5.53 28.27
N THR A 583 -1.96 -5.37 27.08
CA THR A 583 -2.50 -4.09 26.59
C THR A 583 -3.77 -3.68 27.32
N ALA A 584 -4.19 -2.45 27.12
CA ALA A 584 -5.26 -1.79 27.87
C ALA A 584 -4.98 -1.56 29.37
N ALA A 585 -3.79 -1.94 29.88
CA ALA A 585 -3.34 -1.59 31.23
C ALA A 585 -3.12 -0.07 31.36
N GLU A 586 -2.50 0.54 30.37
CA GLU A 586 -2.06 1.94 30.35
C GLU A 586 -1.32 2.31 31.65
N ILE A 587 -2.02 2.90 32.61
CA ILE A 587 -1.60 3.04 34.00
C ILE A 587 -2.67 2.40 34.91
N LEU A 588 -2.28 1.44 35.76
CA LEU A 588 -3.17 0.80 36.75
C LEU A 588 -3.33 1.70 37.99
N HIS A 589 -3.92 2.87 37.76
CA HIS A 589 -4.30 3.85 38.77
C HIS A 589 -5.57 4.57 38.30
N ASP A 590 -6.68 4.38 38.97
CA ASP A 590 -7.99 4.76 38.48
C ASP A 590 -8.19 6.26 38.35
N ASP A 591 -7.47 7.10 39.14
CA ASP A 591 -7.53 8.57 38.96
C ASP A 591 -6.98 9.00 37.58
N ILE A 592 -5.98 8.29 37.07
CA ILE A 592 -5.43 8.53 35.74
C ILE A 592 -6.32 7.90 34.68
N ARG A 593 -6.76 6.66 34.88
CA ARG A 593 -7.63 5.94 33.95
C ARG A 593 -8.91 6.70 33.63
N ARG A 594 -9.56 7.27 34.66
CA ARG A 594 -10.76 8.11 34.49
C ARG A 594 -10.54 9.33 33.58
N GLN A 595 -9.32 9.83 33.51
CA GLN A 595 -8.99 10.99 32.67
C GLN A 595 -8.63 10.59 31.24
N ILE A 596 -7.90 9.49 31.03
CA ILE A 596 -7.35 9.12 29.71
C ILE A 596 -8.21 8.08 28.97
N CYS A 597 -8.91 7.21 29.69
CA CYS A 597 -9.71 6.11 29.12
C CYS A 597 -10.89 5.73 30.04
N PRO A 598 -11.85 6.65 30.27
CA PRO A 598 -12.93 6.48 31.25
C PRO A 598 -13.83 5.28 30.97
N ASP A 599 -13.90 4.86 29.70
CA ASP A 599 -14.77 3.76 29.24
C ASP A 599 -14.10 2.38 29.35
N LYS A 600 -12.81 2.30 29.71
CA LYS A 600 -12.08 1.04 29.87
C LYS A 600 -12.26 0.46 31.27
N LEU A 601 -11.84 -0.81 31.42
CA LEU A 601 -11.78 -1.50 32.69
C LEU A 601 -11.07 -0.67 33.77
N THR A 602 -11.55 -0.72 35.00
CA THR A 602 -10.81 -0.25 36.18
C THR A 602 -9.54 -1.07 36.38
N SER A 603 -8.64 -0.58 37.22
CA SER A 603 -7.41 -1.31 37.58
C SER A 603 -7.70 -2.70 38.15
N ASP A 604 -8.67 -2.80 39.03
CA ASP A 604 -9.05 -4.08 39.66
C ASP A 604 -9.70 -5.05 38.69
N GLU A 605 -10.55 -4.55 37.76
CA GLU A 605 -11.16 -5.38 36.70
C GLU A 605 -10.09 -5.91 35.78
N TRP A 606 -9.13 -5.07 35.34
CA TRP A 606 -8.03 -5.50 34.50
C TRP A 606 -7.19 -6.60 35.17
N LEU A 607 -6.78 -6.37 36.43
CA LEU A 607 -6.03 -7.36 37.23
C LEU A 607 -6.85 -8.65 37.41
N GLY A 608 -8.17 -8.54 37.57
CA GLY A 608 -9.09 -9.67 37.70
C GLY A 608 -9.05 -10.57 36.48
N VAL A 609 -9.17 -10.01 35.27
CA VAL A 609 -9.10 -10.77 34.00
C VAL A 609 -7.76 -11.47 33.86
N VAL A 610 -6.65 -10.77 34.11
CA VAL A 610 -5.31 -11.35 34.04
C VAL A 610 -5.12 -12.47 35.07
N ARG A 611 -5.60 -12.29 36.29
CA ARG A 611 -5.57 -13.34 37.34
C ARG A 611 -6.35 -14.58 36.86
N ASP A 612 -7.50 -14.39 36.23
CA ASP A 612 -8.31 -15.50 35.72
C ASP A 612 -7.60 -16.19 34.53
N ALA A 613 -6.94 -15.45 33.68
CA ALA A 613 -6.11 -16.01 32.60
C ALA A 613 -4.99 -16.91 33.19
N HIS A 614 -4.26 -16.42 34.20
CA HIS A 614 -3.23 -17.21 34.85
C HIS A 614 -3.78 -18.49 35.52
N LYS A 615 -4.94 -18.41 36.16
CA LYS A 615 -5.61 -19.58 36.80
C LYS A 615 -5.99 -20.66 35.78
N VAL A 616 -6.43 -20.29 34.59
CA VAL A 616 -6.73 -21.28 33.54
C VAL A 616 -5.49 -21.73 32.78
N GLY A 617 -4.30 -21.25 33.16
CA GLY A 617 -3.01 -21.62 32.57
C GLY A 617 -2.75 -20.96 31.22
N LEU A 618 -3.26 -19.74 31.00
CA LEU A 618 -2.88 -18.85 29.91
C LEU A 618 -1.88 -17.82 30.45
N PRO A 619 -0.62 -17.81 29.99
CA PRO A 619 0.34 -16.78 30.36
C PRO A 619 -0.06 -15.44 29.75
N THR A 620 0.40 -14.36 30.35
CA THR A 620 0.16 -13.01 29.83
C THR A 620 1.44 -12.19 29.82
N THR A 621 1.46 -11.15 29.00
CA THR A 621 2.44 -10.06 29.14
C THR A 621 1.84 -8.94 30.00
N SER A 622 2.62 -7.92 30.34
CA SER A 622 2.12 -6.69 30.93
C SER A 622 2.82 -5.48 30.32
N THR A 623 2.13 -4.33 30.35
CA THR A 623 2.63 -3.10 29.73
C THR A 623 2.35 -1.90 30.61
N ILE A 624 3.16 -0.85 30.47
CA ILE A 624 2.89 0.47 31.01
C ILE A 624 2.97 1.50 29.88
N MET A 625 2.02 2.42 29.82
CA MET A 625 2.08 3.60 28.95
C MET A 625 2.31 4.82 29.85
N TYR A 626 3.45 5.48 29.68
CA TYR A 626 3.84 6.60 30.53
C TYR A 626 4.19 7.85 29.71
N GLY A 627 4.25 9.01 30.38
CA GLY A 627 4.64 10.28 29.77
C GLY A 627 3.44 11.16 29.38
N HIS A 628 2.25 10.96 29.97
CA HIS A 628 1.05 11.77 29.67
C HIS A 628 0.59 12.65 30.87
N LEU A 629 -0.22 12.15 31.81
CA LEU A 629 -0.77 12.91 32.93
C LEU A 629 -0.29 12.41 34.31
N GLU A 630 0.35 11.27 34.32
CA GLU A 630 0.80 10.57 35.52
C GLU A 630 2.06 11.21 36.10
N ARG A 631 2.34 10.80 37.34
CA ARG A 631 3.55 11.13 38.10
C ARG A 631 4.24 9.85 38.53
N PRO A 632 5.50 9.91 39.01
CA PRO A 632 6.26 8.74 39.44
C PRO A 632 5.54 7.86 40.48
N GLU A 633 4.70 8.44 41.34
CA GLU A 633 3.89 7.68 42.30
C GLU A 633 2.88 6.77 41.60
N HIS A 634 2.29 7.21 40.50
CA HIS A 634 1.36 6.40 39.70
C HIS A 634 2.08 5.23 39.00
N TRP A 635 3.31 5.45 38.52
CA TRP A 635 4.16 4.37 37.99
C TRP A 635 4.50 3.36 39.06
N ALA A 636 4.83 3.84 40.30
CA ALA A 636 5.12 2.99 41.43
C ALA A 636 3.92 2.11 41.81
N HIS A 637 2.70 2.67 41.83
CA HIS A 637 1.48 1.91 42.09
C HIS A 637 1.25 0.84 41.02
N HIS A 638 1.42 1.19 39.73
CA HIS A 638 1.30 0.26 38.62
C HIS A 638 2.28 -0.92 38.78
N LEU A 639 3.56 -0.63 38.95
CA LEU A 639 4.59 -1.66 39.09
C LEU A 639 4.35 -2.57 40.32
N LEU A 640 3.90 -2.02 41.43
CA LEU A 640 3.58 -2.79 42.63
C LEU A 640 2.35 -3.69 42.42
N ALA A 641 1.32 -3.22 41.70
CA ALA A 641 0.15 -4.03 41.37
C ALA A 641 0.54 -5.26 40.53
N LEU A 642 1.36 -5.07 39.50
CA LEU A 642 1.87 -6.16 38.67
C LEU A 642 2.79 -7.11 39.45
N ARG A 643 3.72 -6.56 40.26
CA ARG A 643 4.60 -7.36 41.10
C ARG A 643 3.82 -8.27 42.05
N ARG A 644 2.78 -7.74 42.69
CA ARG A 644 1.93 -8.51 43.62
C ARG A 644 1.17 -9.60 42.91
N LEU A 645 0.60 -9.31 41.74
CA LEU A 645 -0.10 -10.31 40.92
C LEU A 645 0.89 -11.39 40.41
N GLN A 646 2.11 -11.01 40.02
CA GLN A 646 3.15 -11.97 39.65
C GLN A 646 3.53 -12.87 40.84
N GLY A 647 3.66 -12.29 42.03
CA GLY A 647 3.91 -13.06 43.26
C GLY A 647 2.79 -14.03 43.63
N GLU A 648 1.54 -13.68 43.29
CA GLU A 648 0.35 -14.51 43.51
C GLU A 648 0.26 -15.66 42.47
N THR A 649 0.55 -15.41 41.22
CA THR A 649 0.18 -16.30 40.10
C THR A 649 1.35 -16.83 39.26
N GLY A 650 2.46 -16.11 39.19
CA GLY A 650 3.62 -16.45 38.37
C GLY A 650 3.37 -16.40 36.86
N GLY A 651 2.26 -15.84 36.40
CA GLY A 651 1.78 -15.98 35.01
C GLY A 651 2.25 -14.92 34.02
N PHE A 652 2.87 -13.83 34.47
CA PHE A 652 3.48 -12.85 33.56
C PHE A 652 4.79 -13.38 32.99
N THR A 653 4.96 -13.28 31.67
CA THR A 653 6.15 -13.71 30.93
C THR A 653 7.09 -12.56 30.61
N GLU A 654 6.57 -11.36 30.42
CA GLU A 654 7.35 -10.16 30.09
C GLU A 654 6.63 -8.88 30.55
N PHE A 655 7.39 -7.75 30.62
CA PHE A 655 6.90 -6.41 30.93
C PHE A 655 7.50 -5.39 29.94
#